data_51943e3fd10598d57c83d4e5943e9121
#
_entry.id   51943e3fd10598d57c83d4e5943e9121
#
_cell.length_a   1.000
_cell.length_b   1.000
_cell.length_c   1.000
_cell.angle_alpha   90.00
_cell.angle_beta   90.00
_cell.angle_gamma   90.00
#
_symmetry.space_group_name_H-M   'P 1'
#
loop_
_entity.id
_entity.type
_entity.pdbx_description
1 polymer ?
#
loop_
_entity_poly.entity_id
_entity_poly.type
_entity_poly.pdbx_seq_one_letter_code
_entity_poly.pdbx_strand_id
1 'polypeptide(L)'
;MKQLQKLSAIIIAILFAVAIHPFITSAQSLDKPIPFDDSVRMGKLPNGMMYYIRRNVKPEHRAELRLAVNAGAMEENDDQQGLAHFNEHLSFDGTGEFKKNDIINFLESSGVKFGADLNAYTSFDETVYMIQVPTDSDVVFNKAFQIIYDWTHLNLFDSIEIEKERGIVISERRLGLGAFQRMQEQYWPILFKDSRYATRIPIGKLDILQNCKHSTLQQFYKDWYRPELMAVIAVGDFDVDKVEKMIKEKFSTVPAKPNPRPLVSYPVPDNKELLIAKATDKECPYNIIELEVKHDKQYTRTVADYRRDLTYELFSSMLNSRIGELQKQENPPFLFAQMGIGGQVRTKDAFSAFGVVKEGNIQTGLETLLTEVEMVKRYGFTSGEFDRAKKELLRKKETAVKERDKTESRRIVNKYVQAYLEKEPVPSADWEYVYCQKNLDGIKVDEVNNVAKEWITDNGQNTVIIIQAPQKDSATLPANDTLRNIFNKVKKEKIAPYIDKTSNQPLMATKPAPGKVVDEKQLKELGITEWKLSNGVKVVLKPTDFKNDEILFNAYRWGGSSLAPEKDDMSASASAEIEDQSGLGTFNSTTLEKMMAGKVIDVSPQMEELSEGFNGNFSPQDMETAFQLLNLYFTQPRKDDTAYAAYMDQQKGFVQNLNVDPSNAFYDTIEVTLSQYNQRRRPYTVDLLNEINQSTAFNFYKQEFSDAGDFTFFFVGSFKPEDIKPFVETYLGSLPAGNSSHNFKDLGIRPPTGVVSKTVYKGKEPKSSVQLAFSGPAQFTRKNTRDMEALSSLLSIKLREQLRQEMSGVYGVGARGAIIHYPKEEYRFTVSFGCAPERANELIAATYKMIDSVKQFGAGDINLRKIKETFHRQREVDLKDNKFWLNAISQTYKDKQDLMDILNYDKWVDGLTNDDFKRLATQYLNMNNYAKFVLMPEQQ
;
A
#
# COMPACT_ATOMS: atom_id res chain seq x y z
N MET A 1 -22.39 73.50 31.42
CA MET A 1 -23.33 72.38 31.03
C MET A 1 -23.45 72.17 29.56
N LYS A 2 -23.50 73.13 28.64
CA LYS A 2 -23.59 72.92 27.17
C LYS A 2 -22.34 72.32 26.51
N GLN A 3 -21.14 72.49 27.07
CA GLN A 3 -19.91 71.94 26.57
C GLN A 3 -19.68 70.43 26.98
N LEU A 4 -20.13 70.09 28.18
CA LEU A 4 -20.08 68.63 28.60
C LEU A 4 -21.07 67.76 27.81
N GLN A 5 -22.24 68.28 27.44
CA GLN A 5 -23.22 67.53 26.62
C GLN A 5 -22.74 67.29 25.17
N LYS A 6 -21.94 68.24 24.61
CA LYS A 6 -21.31 68.03 23.28
C LYS A 6 -20.17 66.99 23.28
N LEU A 7 -19.36 66.94 24.37
CA LEU A 7 -18.34 65.93 24.57
C LEU A 7 -18.93 64.54 24.76
N SER A 8 -19.99 64.40 25.53
CA SER A 8 -20.68 63.12 25.73
C SER A 8 -21.34 62.57 24.42
N ALA A 9 -21.90 63.44 23.59
CA ALA A 9 -22.48 63.09 22.32
C ALA A 9 -21.42 62.61 21.29
N ILE A 10 -20.21 63.23 21.31
CA ILE A 10 -19.10 62.84 20.45
C ILE A 10 -18.47 61.52 20.90
N ILE A 11 -18.36 61.27 22.20
CA ILE A 11 -17.83 59.98 22.73
C ILE A 11 -18.83 58.87 22.47
N ILE A 12 -20.14 59.09 22.58
CA ILE A 12 -21.17 58.11 22.25
C ILE A 12 -21.19 57.84 20.74
N ALA A 13 -20.98 58.84 19.87
CA ALA A 13 -20.91 58.65 18.44
C ALA A 13 -19.65 57.89 18.01
N ILE A 14 -18.50 58.10 18.73
CA ILE A 14 -17.27 57.38 18.46
C ILE A 14 -17.38 55.93 19.02
N LEU A 15 -18.01 55.68 20.10
CA LEU A 15 -18.28 54.33 20.64
C LEU A 15 -19.31 53.58 19.78
N PHE A 16 -20.27 54.22 19.13
CA PHE A 16 -21.17 53.60 18.18
C PHE A 16 -20.50 53.35 16.79
N ALA A 17 -19.53 54.17 16.38
CA ALA A 17 -18.75 54.00 15.15
C ALA A 17 -17.71 52.86 15.28
N VAL A 18 -17.24 52.55 16.52
CA VAL A 18 -16.33 51.41 16.78
C VAL A 18 -17.11 50.10 16.98
N ALA A 19 -18.41 50.16 17.29
CA ALA A 19 -19.26 48.99 17.48
C ALA A 19 -19.93 48.49 16.18
N ILE A 20 -19.78 49.21 15.07
CA ILE A 20 -20.23 48.78 13.72
C ILE A 20 -19.01 48.68 12.81
N HIS A 21 -18.00 47.95 13.21
CA HIS A 21 -17.25 47.20 12.23
C HIS A 21 -18.06 45.90 11.99
N PRO A 22 -18.71 45.73 10.83
CA PRO A 22 -19.13 44.40 10.46
C PRO A 22 -17.82 43.58 10.48
N PHE A 23 -17.77 42.51 11.27
CA PHE A 23 -16.96 41.39 10.94
C PHE A 23 -17.47 40.98 9.56
N ILE A 24 -16.93 41.61 8.51
CA ILE A 24 -16.93 41.01 7.19
C ILE A 24 -16.03 39.81 7.37
N THR A 25 -16.59 38.70 7.85
CA THR A 25 -16.15 37.40 7.44
C THR A 25 -16.23 37.49 5.92
N SER A 26 -15.10 37.75 5.29
CA SER A 26 -14.98 37.66 3.84
C SER A 26 -15.30 36.19 3.54
N ALA A 27 -16.56 35.92 3.27
CA ALA A 27 -16.94 34.65 2.67
C ALA A 27 -16.06 34.54 1.43
N GLN A 28 -15.15 33.62 1.45
CA GLN A 28 -14.24 33.39 0.33
C GLN A 28 -15.16 33.12 -0.87
N SER A 29 -15.12 33.99 -1.88
CA SER A 29 -16.01 33.81 -3.05
C SER A 29 -15.79 32.40 -3.59
N LEU A 30 -16.83 31.61 -3.67
CA LEU A 30 -16.80 30.21 -4.09
C LEU A 30 -16.24 30.05 -5.52
N ASP A 31 -16.38 31.08 -6.36
CA ASP A 31 -15.88 31.09 -7.75
C ASP A 31 -14.37 31.37 -7.87
N LYS A 32 -13.68 31.62 -6.77
CA LYS A 32 -12.24 31.85 -6.81
C LYS A 32 -11.50 30.55 -7.17
N PRO A 33 -10.44 30.64 -7.98
CA PRO A 33 -9.56 29.50 -8.22
C PRO A 33 -8.95 29.00 -6.90
N ILE A 34 -8.77 27.70 -6.78
CA ILE A 34 -7.93 27.12 -5.73
C ILE A 34 -6.50 27.61 -5.93
N PRO A 35 -5.82 28.11 -4.90
CA PRO A 35 -4.42 28.50 -5.03
C PRO A 35 -3.57 27.26 -5.27
N PHE A 36 -2.58 27.39 -6.15
CA PHE A 36 -1.53 26.40 -6.24
C PHE A 36 -0.57 26.56 -5.04
N ASP A 37 0.07 25.48 -4.59
CA ASP A 37 1.07 25.51 -3.51
C ASP A 37 2.21 26.47 -3.86
N ASP A 38 2.39 27.57 -3.11
CA ASP A 38 3.41 28.59 -3.34
C ASP A 38 4.85 28.04 -3.22
N SER A 39 5.03 26.85 -2.63
CA SER A 39 6.32 26.18 -2.52
C SER A 39 6.81 25.60 -3.84
N VAL A 40 5.94 25.46 -4.86
CA VAL A 40 6.30 24.95 -6.17
C VAL A 40 6.59 26.08 -7.13
N ARG A 41 7.72 26.00 -7.82
CA ARG A 41 8.04 26.84 -8.97
C ARG A 41 7.64 26.09 -10.23
N MET A 42 6.74 26.65 -11.00
CA MET A 42 6.27 26.06 -12.27
C MET A 42 6.39 27.05 -13.41
N GLY A 43 6.49 26.51 -14.63
CA GLY A 43 6.54 27.33 -15.83
C GLY A 43 6.39 26.51 -17.10
N LYS A 44 6.34 27.22 -18.22
CA LYS A 44 6.25 26.66 -19.56
C LYS A 44 7.44 27.11 -20.40
N LEU A 45 8.15 26.13 -20.99
CA LEU A 45 9.28 26.41 -21.88
C LEU A 45 8.81 26.91 -23.26
N PRO A 46 9.69 27.57 -24.04
CA PRO A 46 9.33 28.07 -25.36
C PRO A 46 8.80 27.03 -26.33
N ASN A 47 9.25 25.77 -26.20
CA ASN A 47 8.79 24.64 -27.01
C ASN A 47 7.46 24.00 -26.51
N GLY A 48 6.88 24.54 -25.43
CA GLY A 48 5.59 24.08 -24.90
C GLY A 48 5.66 23.13 -23.71
N MET A 49 6.83 22.59 -23.37
CA MET A 49 7.00 21.69 -22.24
C MET A 49 6.76 22.41 -20.90
N MET A 50 6.06 21.75 -19.99
CA MET A 50 5.83 22.24 -18.63
C MET A 50 6.95 21.80 -17.68
N TYR A 51 7.17 22.56 -16.60
CA TYR A 51 8.03 22.09 -15.51
C TYR A 51 7.44 22.48 -14.15
N TYR A 52 7.73 21.62 -13.15
CA TYR A 52 7.38 21.81 -11.74
C TYR A 52 8.61 21.51 -10.90
N ILE A 53 8.99 22.43 -10.01
CA ILE A 53 10.18 22.29 -9.17
C ILE A 53 9.82 22.65 -7.74
N ARG A 54 10.14 21.77 -6.79
CA ARG A 54 9.96 22.06 -5.37
C ARG A 54 11.13 21.57 -4.56
N ARG A 55 11.65 22.41 -3.69
CA ARG A 55 12.59 21.96 -2.67
C ARG A 55 11.85 21.19 -1.58
N ASN A 56 12.31 19.98 -1.26
CA ASN A 56 11.84 19.16 -0.15
C ASN A 56 12.99 18.29 0.37
N VAL A 57 13.25 18.34 1.70
CA VAL A 57 14.42 17.71 2.31
C VAL A 57 14.16 16.29 2.83
N LYS A 58 13.08 15.65 2.44
CA LYS A 58 12.76 14.27 2.85
C LYS A 58 12.59 13.35 1.64
N PRO A 59 13.44 12.31 1.51
CA PRO A 59 14.67 12.07 2.25
C PRO A 59 15.75 13.13 1.96
N GLU A 60 16.65 13.37 2.94
CA GLU A 60 17.79 14.27 2.75
C GLU A 60 18.71 13.76 1.62
N HIS A 61 19.33 14.68 0.91
CA HIS A 61 20.25 14.39 -0.20
C HIS A 61 19.65 13.50 -1.30
N ARG A 62 18.34 13.62 -1.56
CA ARG A 62 17.63 12.90 -2.62
C ARG A 62 16.74 13.83 -3.43
N ALA A 63 16.60 13.49 -4.70
CA ALA A 63 15.64 14.12 -5.60
C ALA A 63 14.81 13.06 -6.33
N GLU A 64 13.52 13.32 -6.42
CA GLU A 64 12.56 12.63 -7.26
C GLU A 64 12.42 13.40 -8.57
N LEU A 65 12.74 12.76 -9.67
CA LEU A 65 12.59 13.30 -11.01
C LEU A 65 11.52 12.50 -11.76
N ARG A 66 10.67 13.20 -12.48
CA ARG A 66 9.63 12.59 -13.32
C ARG A 66 9.66 13.23 -14.71
N LEU A 67 9.47 12.39 -15.72
CA LEU A 67 9.00 12.81 -17.03
C LEU A 67 7.57 12.30 -17.18
N ALA A 68 6.60 13.18 -17.17
CA ALA A 68 5.20 12.85 -17.47
C ALA A 68 4.90 13.14 -18.93
N VAL A 69 4.47 12.11 -19.66
CA VAL A 69 4.07 12.19 -21.06
C VAL A 69 2.55 11.98 -21.11
N ASN A 70 1.83 12.97 -21.61
CA ASN A 70 0.37 12.92 -21.74
C ASN A 70 -0.03 12.16 -23.02
N ALA A 71 0.39 10.91 -23.09
CA ALA A 71 0.08 9.92 -24.12
C ALA A 71 0.27 8.50 -23.56
N GLY A 72 -0.66 7.64 -23.87
CA GLY A 72 -0.69 6.24 -23.44
C GLY A 72 -1.39 5.35 -24.46
N ALA A 73 -2.08 4.31 -23.99
CA ALA A 73 -2.75 3.34 -24.88
C ALA A 73 -3.89 3.96 -25.71
N MET A 74 -4.48 5.06 -25.27
CA MET A 74 -5.56 5.73 -26.00
C MET A 74 -5.11 6.39 -27.30
N GLU A 75 -3.85 6.74 -27.41
CA GLU A 75 -3.26 7.36 -28.61
C GLU A 75 -2.82 6.34 -29.67
N GLU A 76 -2.81 5.04 -29.34
CA GLU A 76 -2.43 3.95 -30.23
C GLU A 76 -3.40 3.80 -31.42
N ASN A 77 -2.88 3.57 -32.60
CA ASN A 77 -3.70 3.09 -33.72
C ASN A 77 -4.10 1.61 -33.50
N ASP A 78 -4.94 1.06 -34.35
CA ASP A 78 -5.41 -0.32 -34.23
C ASP A 78 -4.28 -1.35 -34.36
N ASP A 79 -3.24 -1.05 -35.14
CA ASP A 79 -2.03 -1.84 -35.31
C ASP A 79 -0.91 -1.54 -34.28
N GLN A 80 -1.21 -0.69 -33.29
CA GLN A 80 -0.25 -0.26 -32.27
C GLN A 80 -0.63 -0.68 -30.86
N GLN A 81 -1.67 -1.51 -30.65
CA GLN A 81 -2.15 -1.85 -29.29
C GLN A 81 -1.09 -2.59 -28.47
N GLY A 82 -0.61 -1.90 -27.42
CA GLY A 82 0.49 -2.30 -26.54
C GLY A 82 1.83 -1.63 -26.86
N LEU A 83 1.90 -0.81 -27.93
CA LEU A 83 3.17 -0.18 -28.32
C LEU A 83 3.51 1.06 -27.50
N ALA A 84 2.55 1.69 -26.84
CA ALA A 84 2.82 2.73 -25.83
C ALA A 84 3.66 2.14 -24.68
N HIS A 85 3.23 1.03 -24.12
CA HIS A 85 3.92 0.30 -23.07
C HIS A 85 5.26 -0.29 -23.56
N PHE A 86 5.31 -0.83 -24.76
CA PHE A 86 6.56 -1.34 -25.32
C PHE A 86 7.61 -0.21 -25.53
N ASN A 87 7.19 0.99 -25.93
CA ASN A 87 8.07 2.16 -26.01
C ASN A 87 8.61 2.60 -24.64
N GLU A 88 7.81 2.47 -23.58
CA GLU A 88 8.25 2.70 -22.22
C GLU A 88 9.45 1.79 -21.87
N HIS A 89 9.34 0.48 -22.13
CA HIS A 89 10.41 -0.48 -21.90
C HIS A 89 11.70 -0.11 -22.64
N LEU A 90 11.57 0.19 -23.93
CA LEU A 90 12.72 0.53 -24.79
C LEU A 90 13.47 1.79 -24.34
N SER A 91 12.85 2.65 -23.54
CA SER A 91 13.52 3.81 -22.98
C SER A 91 14.65 3.45 -22.03
N PHE A 92 14.67 2.23 -21.49
CA PHE A 92 15.73 1.72 -20.62
C PHE A 92 16.85 1.00 -21.37
N ASP A 93 16.64 0.63 -22.65
CA ASP A 93 17.56 -0.21 -23.43
C ASP A 93 18.56 0.58 -24.27
N GLY A 94 18.43 1.89 -24.36
CA GLY A 94 19.40 2.73 -25.02
C GLY A 94 18.86 4.04 -25.51
N THR A 95 19.66 5.07 -25.31
CA THR A 95 19.37 6.44 -25.72
C THR A 95 20.58 7.07 -26.41
N GLY A 96 20.47 8.33 -26.81
CA GLY A 96 21.55 9.05 -27.50
C GLY A 96 22.88 9.06 -26.74
N GLU A 97 22.84 9.25 -25.41
CA GLU A 97 24.05 9.30 -24.57
C GLU A 97 24.35 7.98 -23.84
N PHE A 98 23.38 7.09 -23.70
CA PHE A 98 23.51 5.84 -22.96
C PHE A 98 23.17 4.65 -23.85
N LYS A 99 24.10 3.72 -23.97
CA LYS A 99 23.92 2.52 -24.81
C LYS A 99 23.43 1.35 -23.94
N LYS A 100 22.54 0.54 -24.46
CA LYS A 100 22.07 -0.70 -23.84
C LYS A 100 21.73 -0.49 -22.35
N ASN A 101 22.34 -1.23 -21.46
CA ASN A 101 22.11 -1.21 -19.99
C ASN A 101 22.87 -0.08 -19.25
N ASP A 102 23.48 0.88 -19.95
CA ASP A 102 24.29 1.92 -19.31
C ASP A 102 23.49 2.76 -18.32
N ILE A 103 22.23 3.05 -18.61
CA ILE A 103 21.32 3.78 -17.71
C ILE A 103 21.19 3.02 -16.38
N ILE A 104 20.82 1.74 -16.45
CA ILE A 104 20.62 0.90 -15.27
C ILE A 104 21.93 0.76 -14.49
N ASN A 105 23.02 0.41 -15.18
CA ASN A 105 24.32 0.21 -14.55
C ASN A 105 24.86 1.50 -13.88
N PHE A 106 24.69 2.65 -14.54
CA PHE A 106 25.12 3.92 -13.99
C PHE A 106 24.32 4.27 -12.71
N LEU A 107 22.99 4.18 -12.78
CA LEU A 107 22.12 4.52 -11.66
C LEU A 107 22.35 3.55 -10.48
N GLU A 108 22.42 2.25 -10.72
CA GLU A 108 22.72 1.26 -9.67
C GLU A 108 24.11 1.47 -9.03
N SER A 109 25.12 1.87 -9.83
CA SER A 109 26.43 2.20 -9.30
C SER A 109 26.44 3.47 -8.42
N SER A 110 25.34 4.23 -8.45
CA SER A 110 25.09 5.40 -7.63
C SER A 110 24.12 5.13 -6.47
N GLY A 111 23.79 3.86 -6.21
CA GLY A 111 22.92 3.43 -5.12
C GLY A 111 21.42 3.49 -5.43
N VAL A 112 21.03 3.74 -6.68
CA VAL A 112 19.64 3.73 -7.15
C VAL A 112 19.20 2.29 -7.37
N LYS A 113 18.06 1.89 -6.84
CA LYS A 113 17.52 0.53 -6.97
C LYS A 113 16.61 0.43 -8.18
N PHE A 114 16.89 -0.49 -9.10
CA PHE A 114 15.98 -0.80 -10.19
C PHE A 114 14.64 -1.36 -9.66
N GLY A 115 13.54 -0.86 -10.20
CA GLY A 115 12.17 -1.17 -9.77
C GLY A 115 11.66 -0.27 -8.62
N ALA A 116 12.48 0.01 -7.61
CA ALA A 116 12.07 0.84 -6.47
C ALA A 116 12.31 2.34 -6.71
N ASP A 117 13.47 2.71 -7.26
CA ASP A 117 13.90 4.10 -7.44
C ASP A 117 14.01 4.50 -8.92
N LEU A 118 14.14 3.52 -9.80
CA LEU A 118 14.12 3.66 -11.26
C LEU A 118 13.00 2.80 -11.80
N ASN A 119 11.95 3.42 -12.34
CA ASN A 119 10.78 2.74 -12.86
C ASN A 119 10.05 3.61 -13.89
N ALA A 120 9.01 3.06 -14.53
CA ALA A 120 8.05 3.78 -15.33
C ALA A 120 6.70 3.05 -15.29
N TYR A 121 5.65 3.68 -15.81
CA TYR A 121 4.37 3.02 -16.08
C TYR A 121 3.68 3.66 -17.28
N THR A 122 2.92 2.85 -17.97
CA THR A 122 2.00 3.27 -19.03
C THR A 122 0.56 2.95 -18.63
N SER A 123 -0.32 3.95 -18.76
CA SER A 123 -1.74 3.82 -18.52
C SER A 123 -2.53 4.05 -19.81
N PHE A 124 -3.84 4.29 -19.70
CA PHE A 124 -4.66 4.64 -20.85
C PHE A 124 -4.20 5.93 -21.53
N ASP A 125 -3.97 6.98 -20.74
CA ASP A 125 -3.83 8.35 -21.23
C ASP A 125 -2.45 8.95 -20.94
N GLU A 126 -1.54 8.22 -20.29
CA GLU A 126 -0.22 8.73 -19.89
C GLU A 126 0.85 7.64 -19.84
N THR A 127 2.09 8.09 -19.96
CA THR A 127 3.31 7.35 -19.64
C THR A 127 4.18 8.20 -18.71
N VAL A 128 4.63 7.65 -17.58
CA VAL A 128 5.40 8.40 -16.59
C VAL A 128 6.67 7.65 -16.23
N TYR A 129 7.81 8.32 -16.42
CA TYR A 129 9.14 7.82 -16.06
C TYR A 129 9.57 8.39 -14.71
N MET A 130 10.23 7.60 -13.89
CA MET A 130 10.55 7.90 -12.51
C MET A 130 11.99 7.57 -12.17
N ILE A 131 12.70 8.54 -11.62
CA ILE A 131 14.07 8.35 -11.08
C ILE A 131 14.16 9.02 -9.73
N GLN A 132 14.63 8.29 -8.71
CA GLN A 132 15.12 8.88 -7.47
C GLN A 132 16.64 8.82 -7.47
N VAL A 133 17.30 9.96 -7.26
CA VAL A 133 18.77 10.03 -7.29
C VAL A 133 19.33 10.80 -6.10
N PRO A 134 20.59 10.50 -5.68
CA PRO A 134 21.32 11.34 -4.74
C PRO A 134 21.62 12.72 -5.32
N THR A 135 21.58 13.75 -4.45
CA THR A 135 21.85 15.16 -4.81
C THR A 135 23.22 15.65 -4.31
N ASP A 136 23.94 14.85 -3.56
CA ASP A 136 25.29 15.12 -3.05
C ASP A 136 26.40 14.89 -4.09
N SER A 137 26.04 14.41 -5.28
CA SER A 137 26.94 14.26 -6.42
C SER A 137 26.40 15.00 -7.63
N ASP A 138 27.01 16.13 -7.98
CA ASP A 138 26.66 16.90 -9.19
C ASP A 138 26.74 16.03 -10.46
N VAL A 139 27.68 15.07 -10.52
CA VAL A 139 27.82 14.16 -11.67
C VAL A 139 26.61 13.26 -11.82
N VAL A 140 26.16 12.65 -10.73
CA VAL A 140 24.98 11.76 -10.73
C VAL A 140 23.72 12.56 -11.04
N PHE A 141 23.55 13.71 -10.38
CA PHE A 141 22.39 14.57 -10.55
C PHE A 141 22.26 15.09 -11.98
N ASN A 142 23.34 15.59 -12.57
CA ASN A 142 23.35 16.08 -13.96
C ASN A 142 23.08 14.95 -14.97
N LYS A 143 23.63 13.75 -14.73
CA LYS A 143 23.37 12.60 -15.61
C LYS A 143 21.94 12.10 -15.49
N ALA A 144 21.32 12.18 -14.32
CA ALA A 144 19.89 11.86 -14.17
C ALA A 144 19.01 12.80 -15.01
N PHE A 145 19.31 14.11 -15.04
CA PHE A 145 18.65 15.03 -15.95
C PHE A 145 18.96 14.75 -17.42
N GLN A 146 20.14 14.22 -17.74
CA GLN A 146 20.47 13.78 -19.10
C GLN A 146 19.60 12.59 -19.50
N ILE A 147 19.39 11.60 -18.62
CA ILE A 147 18.53 10.45 -18.87
C ILE A 147 17.08 10.93 -19.12
N ILE A 148 16.54 11.81 -18.26
CA ILE A 148 15.20 12.38 -18.46
C ILE A 148 15.11 13.11 -19.81
N TYR A 149 16.14 13.88 -20.18
CA TYR A 149 16.19 14.58 -21.46
C TYR A 149 16.21 13.60 -22.64
N ASP A 150 17.03 12.57 -22.57
CA ASP A 150 17.14 11.57 -23.64
C ASP A 150 15.80 10.84 -23.87
N TRP A 151 15.08 10.52 -22.80
CA TRP A 151 13.77 9.90 -22.89
C TRP A 151 12.74 10.74 -23.63
N THR A 152 12.93 12.06 -23.71
CA THR A 152 11.98 12.93 -24.42
C THR A 152 11.99 12.72 -25.94
N HIS A 153 13.14 12.38 -26.57
CA HIS A 153 13.24 12.31 -28.03
C HIS A 153 14.45 11.54 -28.60
N LEU A 154 15.27 10.90 -27.76
CA LEU A 154 16.53 10.28 -28.19
C LEU A 154 16.60 8.76 -27.94
N ASN A 155 15.47 8.05 -27.86
CA ASN A 155 15.47 6.59 -27.78
C ASN A 155 16.05 5.99 -29.08
N LEU A 156 16.95 5.02 -28.96
CA LEU A 156 17.72 4.52 -30.12
C LEU A 156 16.97 3.52 -30.99
N PHE A 157 16.07 2.72 -30.45
CA PHE A 157 15.34 1.67 -31.17
C PHE A 157 16.27 0.68 -31.88
N ASP A 158 17.30 0.22 -31.16
CA ASP A 158 18.19 -0.82 -31.68
C ASP A 158 17.40 -2.10 -32.01
N SER A 159 17.63 -2.69 -33.20
CA SER A 159 16.84 -3.84 -33.67
C SER A 159 17.03 -5.10 -32.82
N ILE A 160 18.22 -5.29 -32.24
CA ILE A 160 18.52 -6.44 -31.40
C ILE A 160 17.84 -6.27 -30.03
N GLU A 161 17.94 -5.08 -29.45
CA GLU A 161 17.30 -4.80 -28.15
C GLU A 161 15.77 -4.78 -28.25
N ILE A 162 15.17 -4.30 -29.37
CA ILE A 162 13.73 -4.42 -29.61
C ILE A 162 13.27 -5.89 -29.55
N GLU A 163 14.00 -6.83 -30.19
CA GLU A 163 13.59 -8.23 -30.18
C GLU A 163 13.78 -8.90 -28.82
N LYS A 164 14.78 -8.49 -28.05
CA LYS A 164 14.95 -8.95 -26.66
C LYS A 164 13.82 -8.45 -25.77
N GLU A 165 13.53 -7.14 -25.84
CA GLU A 165 12.51 -6.52 -25.00
C GLU A 165 11.11 -6.98 -25.39
N ARG A 166 10.86 -7.31 -26.68
CA ARG A 166 9.66 -8.00 -27.14
C ARG A 166 9.39 -9.27 -26.32
N GLY A 167 10.41 -10.08 -26.11
CA GLY A 167 10.33 -11.31 -25.29
C GLY A 167 9.94 -11.00 -23.84
N ILE A 168 10.49 -9.92 -23.27
CA ILE A 168 10.22 -9.49 -21.90
C ILE A 168 8.77 -8.98 -21.77
N VAL A 169 8.31 -8.10 -22.68
CA VAL A 169 6.91 -7.59 -22.66
C VAL A 169 5.89 -8.73 -22.84
N ILE A 170 6.18 -9.70 -23.71
CA ILE A 170 5.33 -10.90 -23.88
C ILE A 170 5.34 -11.75 -22.60
N SER A 171 6.50 -11.88 -21.93
CA SER A 171 6.60 -12.59 -20.65
C SER A 171 5.82 -11.88 -19.54
N GLU A 172 5.89 -10.55 -19.47
CA GLU A 172 5.10 -9.75 -18.54
C GLU A 172 3.61 -9.95 -18.78
N ARG A 173 3.14 -9.79 -20.01
CA ARG A 173 1.74 -10.05 -20.38
C ARG A 173 1.30 -11.44 -19.95
N ARG A 174 2.12 -12.47 -20.23
CA ARG A 174 1.82 -13.85 -19.83
C ARG A 174 1.69 -14.02 -18.32
N LEU A 175 2.60 -13.42 -17.55
CA LEU A 175 2.57 -13.50 -16.08
C LEU A 175 1.39 -12.75 -15.49
N GLY A 176 1.00 -11.61 -16.10
CA GLY A 176 -0.17 -10.83 -15.70
C GLY A 176 -1.51 -11.52 -16.01
N LEU A 177 -1.54 -12.47 -16.97
CA LEU A 177 -2.76 -13.22 -17.28
C LEU A 177 -3.20 -14.07 -16.08
N GLY A 178 -4.45 -13.88 -15.66
CA GLY A 178 -5.09 -14.60 -14.58
C GLY A 178 -6.61 -14.46 -14.67
N ALA A 179 -7.35 -15.05 -13.74
CA ALA A 179 -8.80 -15.02 -13.73
C ALA A 179 -9.37 -13.61 -13.85
N PHE A 180 -8.88 -12.68 -13.03
CA PHE A 180 -9.39 -11.31 -12.99
C PHE A 180 -9.16 -10.56 -14.30
N GLN A 181 -7.99 -10.69 -14.93
CA GLN A 181 -7.76 -10.07 -16.23
C GLN A 181 -8.64 -10.66 -17.32
N ARG A 182 -8.79 -11.99 -17.38
CA ARG A 182 -9.68 -12.63 -18.35
C ARG A 182 -11.15 -12.24 -18.15
N MET A 183 -11.58 -12.05 -16.90
CA MET A 183 -12.93 -11.54 -16.61
C MET A 183 -13.07 -10.06 -16.96
N GLN A 184 -12.04 -9.25 -16.71
CA GLN A 184 -12.00 -7.85 -17.11
C GLN A 184 -12.17 -7.68 -18.61
N GLU A 185 -11.51 -8.51 -19.42
CA GLU A 185 -11.68 -8.55 -20.88
C GLU A 185 -13.13 -8.91 -21.30
N GLN A 186 -13.90 -9.62 -20.44
CA GLN A 186 -15.32 -9.92 -20.69
C GLN A 186 -16.25 -8.77 -20.36
N TYR A 187 -16.03 -8.05 -19.22
CA TYR A 187 -16.98 -7.03 -18.79
C TYR A 187 -16.62 -5.60 -19.20
N TRP A 188 -15.36 -5.26 -19.47
CA TRP A 188 -14.97 -3.93 -19.92
C TRP A 188 -15.66 -3.46 -21.18
N PRO A 189 -15.88 -4.29 -22.21
CA PRO A 189 -16.67 -3.90 -23.39
C PRO A 189 -18.10 -3.49 -23.06
N ILE A 190 -18.63 -3.92 -21.94
CA ILE A 190 -19.99 -3.52 -21.46
C ILE A 190 -19.88 -2.26 -20.57
N LEU A 191 -18.93 -2.21 -19.64
CA LEU A 191 -18.69 -1.07 -18.75
C LEU A 191 -18.38 0.20 -19.56
N PHE A 192 -17.45 0.10 -20.50
CA PHE A 192 -17.00 1.19 -21.38
C PHE A 192 -17.60 1.12 -22.78
N LYS A 193 -18.83 0.63 -22.85
CA LYS A 193 -19.52 0.41 -24.13
C LYS A 193 -19.41 1.62 -25.06
N ASP A 194 -19.14 1.33 -26.35
CA ASP A 194 -19.01 2.31 -27.44
C ASP A 194 -17.89 3.35 -27.21
N SER A 195 -16.95 3.05 -26.31
CA SER A 195 -15.77 3.85 -26.01
C SER A 195 -14.50 3.13 -26.44
N ARG A 196 -13.46 3.92 -26.68
CA ARG A 196 -12.12 3.41 -26.97
C ARG A 196 -11.49 2.70 -25.76
N TYR A 197 -11.82 3.10 -24.54
CA TYR A 197 -11.40 2.41 -23.30
C TYR A 197 -11.81 0.94 -23.24
N ALA A 198 -12.88 0.55 -23.93
CA ALA A 198 -13.30 -0.85 -24.01
C ALA A 198 -12.28 -1.80 -24.65
N THR A 199 -11.36 -1.29 -25.45
CA THR A 199 -10.46 -2.10 -26.32
C THR A 199 -9.00 -1.73 -26.22
N ARG A 200 -8.62 -0.65 -25.56
CA ARG A 200 -7.23 -0.13 -25.46
C ARG A 200 -6.60 -0.47 -24.11
N ILE A 201 -6.44 -1.78 -23.84
CA ILE A 201 -5.75 -2.23 -22.61
C ILE A 201 -4.25 -1.94 -22.77
N PRO A 202 -3.60 -1.26 -21.81
CA PRO A 202 -2.21 -0.81 -21.93
C PRO A 202 -1.19 -1.91 -22.23
N ILE A 203 -1.35 -3.12 -21.66
CA ILE A 203 -0.48 -4.27 -21.96
C ILE A 203 -0.60 -4.78 -23.41
N GLY A 204 -1.64 -4.39 -24.11
CA GLY A 204 -1.84 -4.62 -25.53
C GLY A 204 -2.25 -6.03 -25.94
N LYS A 205 -2.28 -6.25 -27.25
CA LYS A 205 -2.65 -7.52 -27.88
C LYS A 205 -1.43 -8.34 -28.21
N LEU A 206 -1.50 -9.65 -27.91
CA LEU A 206 -0.38 -10.56 -28.11
C LEU A 206 0.09 -10.64 -29.57
N ASP A 207 -0.86 -10.72 -30.52
CA ASP A 207 -0.58 -10.77 -31.94
C ASP A 207 0.16 -9.53 -32.47
N ILE A 208 -0.20 -8.34 -31.95
CA ILE A 208 0.48 -7.09 -32.28
C ILE A 208 1.87 -7.07 -31.64
N LEU A 209 1.99 -7.41 -30.38
CA LEU A 209 3.29 -7.46 -29.71
C LEU A 209 4.26 -8.42 -30.38
N GLN A 210 3.79 -9.60 -30.86
CA GLN A 210 4.60 -10.59 -31.54
C GLN A 210 5.05 -10.16 -32.94
N ASN A 211 4.20 -9.41 -33.66
CA ASN A 211 4.37 -9.20 -35.10
C ASN A 211 4.57 -7.74 -35.52
N CYS A 212 4.53 -6.78 -34.59
CA CYS A 212 4.69 -5.35 -34.91
C CYS A 212 6.05 -5.08 -35.55
N LYS A 213 6.05 -4.26 -36.59
CA LYS A 213 7.28 -3.81 -37.27
C LYS A 213 7.97 -2.76 -36.35
N HIS A 214 9.31 -2.73 -36.38
CA HIS A 214 10.08 -1.72 -35.69
C HIS A 214 9.67 -0.30 -36.09
N SER A 215 9.34 -0.09 -37.35
CA SER A 215 8.85 1.21 -37.84
C SER A 215 7.51 1.64 -37.24
N THR A 216 6.61 0.70 -36.95
CA THR A 216 5.32 0.99 -36.31
C THR A 216 5.53 1.41 -34.85
N LEU A 217 6.47 0.75 -34.17
CA LEU A 217 6.87 1.07 -32.80
C LEU A 217 7.53 2.47 -32.73
N GLN A 218 8.49 2.75 -33.61
CA GLN A 218 9.13 4.06 -33.74
C GLN A 218 8.14 5.17 -34.08
N GLN A 219 7.10 4.87 -34.89
CA GLN A 219 6.10 5.85 -35.29
C GLN A 219 5.28 6.34 -34.09
N PHE A 220 4.91 5.45 -33.16
CA PHE A 220 4.22 5.85 -31.93
C PHE A 220 5.06 6.86 -31.14
N TYR A 221 6.33 6.55 -30.90
CA TYR A 221 7.25 7.47 -30.18
C TYR A 221 7.37 8.81 -30.90
N LYS A 222 7.61 8.83 -32.20
CA LYS A 222 7.71 10.04 -33.03
C LYS A 222 6.43 10.87 -33.02
N ASP A 223 5.25 10.26 -32.88
CA ASP A 223 3.99 10.97 -32.88
C ASP A 223 3.67 11.62 -31.53
N TRP A 224 4.01 10.95 -30.44
CA TRP A 224 3.48 11.33 -29.14
C TRP A 224 4.52 11.86 -28.14
N TYR A 225 5.82 11.54 -28.31
CA TYR A 225 6.89 12.10 -27.47
C TYR A 225 7.32 13.47 -28.01
N ARG A 226 6.63 14.49 -27.56
CA ARG A 226 6.81 15.87 -28.04
C ARG A 226 6.57 16.86 -26.90
N PRO A 227 7.32 17.99 -26.87
CA PRO A 227 7.45 18.82 -25.67
C PRO A 227 6.13 19.35 -25.13
N GLU A 228 5.15 19.69 -25.98
CA GLU A 228 3.87 20.24 -25.55
C GLU A 228 2.95 19.20 -24.85
N LEU A 229 3.30 17.92 -24.93
CA LEU A 229 2.63 16.83 -24.22
C LEU A 229 3.44 16.32 -23.03
N MET A 230 4.48 17.03 -22.61
CA MET A 230 5.39 16.57 -21.57
C MET A 230 5.55 17.58 -20.44
N ALA A 231 5.83 17.05 -19.26
CA ALA A 231 6.29 17.82 -18.12
C ALA A 231 7.51 17.17 -17.46
N VAL A 232 8.48 18.02 -17.09
CA VAL A 232 9.60 17.66 -16.22
C VAL A 232 9.27 18.11 -14.81
N ILE A 233 9.29 17.17 -13.86
CA ILE A 233 8.91 17.45 -12.49
C ILE A 233 10.07 17.02 -11.58
N ALA A 234 10.53 17.93 -10.73
CA ALA A 234 11.63 17.71 -9.80
C ALA A 234 11.23 18.11 -8.37
N VAL A 235 11.31 17.18 -7.43
CA VAL A 235 11.06 17.44 -6.01
C VAL A 235 12.19 16.81 -5.20
N GLY A 236 12.87 17.59 -4.36
CA GLY A 236 13.99 17.05 -3.59
C GLY A 236 14.83 18.09 -2.87
N ASP A 237 15.89 17.59 -2.26
CA ASP A 237 16.85 18.41 -1.53
C ASP A 237 17.91 18.97 -2.48
N PHE A 238 17.57 20.07 -3.12
CA PHE A 238 18.42 20.77 -4.09
C PHE A 238 18.12 22.28 -4.13
N ASP A 239 18.99 23.04 -4.79
CA ASP A 239 18.78 24.44 -5.10
C ASP A 239 17.80 24.60 -6.28
N VAL A 240 16.67 25.28 -6.04
CA VAL A 240 15.58 25.47 -7.02
C VAL A 240 16.03 26.29 -8.21
N ASP A 241 16.86 27.33 -8.01
CA ASP A 241 17.33 28.22 -9.09
C ASP A 241 18.29 27.47 -10.02
N LYS A 242 19.18 26.64 -9.45
CA LYS A 242 20.08 25.77 -10.21
C LYS A 242 19.30 24.79 -11.09
N VAL A 243 18.29 24.14 -10.50
CA VAL A 243 17.45 23.15 -11.21
C VAL A 243 16.62 23.82 -12.29
N GLU A 244 16.01 24.98 -12.01
CA GLU A 244 15.22 25.71 -13.00
C GLU A 244 16.10 26.13 -14.20
N LYS A 245 17.30 26.66 -13.92
CA LYS A 245 18.26 27.02 -14.97
C LYS A 245 18.61 25.79 -15.83
N MET A 246 18.92 24.67 -15.21
CA MET A 246 19.24 23.41 -15.90
C MET A 246 18.07 22.95 -16.80
N ILE A 247 16.84 23.00 -16.28
CA ILE A 247 15.64 22.64 -17.06
C ILE A 247 15.48 23.59 -18.24
N LYS A 248 15.56 24.91 -18.03
CA LYS A 248 15.42 25.90 -19.09
C LYS A 248 16.49 25.75 -20.18
N GLU A 249 17.76 25.57 -19.80
CA GLU A 249 18.86 25.43 -20.76
C GLU A 249 18.77 24.13 -21.55
N LYS A 250 18.46 23.02 -20.91
CA LYS A 250 18.48 21.70 -21.54
C LYS A 250 17.17 21.37 -22.28
N PHE A 251 16.03 21.46 -21.62
CA PHE A 251 14.78 20.99 -22.16
C PHE A 251 14.14 21.96 -23.17
N SER A 252 14.56 23.22 -23.21
CA SER A 252 14.13 24.13 -24.28
C SER A 252 14.69 23.73 -25.66
N THR A 253 15.71 22.87 -25.70
CA THR A 253 16.31 22.36 -26.95
C THR A 253 15.58 21.16 -27.52
N VAL A 254 14.67 20.55 -26.76
CA VAL A 254 13.82 19.44 -27.27
C VAL A 254 13.03 19.96 -28.47
N PRO A 255 13.17 19.29 -29.66
CA PRO A 255 12.60 19.82 -30.88
C PRO A 255 11.07 19.73 -30.87
N ALA A 256 10.43 20.84 -31.27
CA ALA A 256 8.99 20.82 -31.53
C ALA A 256 8.68 20.06 -32.81
N LYS A 257 7.61 19.29 -32.81
CA LYS A 257 7.18 18.54 -34.01
C LYS A 257 6.38 19.44 -34.95
N PRO A 258 6.79 19.60 -36.24
CA PRO A 258 5.98 20.30 -37.20
C PRO A 258 4.71 19.51 -37.52
N ASN A 259 3.56 20.18 -37.57
CA ASN A 259 2.25 19.60 -37.86
C ASN A 259 1.93 18.35 -37.00
N PRO A 260 1.90 18.50 -35.67
CA PRO A 260 1.70 17.37 -34.79
C PRO A 260 0.28 16.80 -34.90
N ARG A 261 0.13 15.51 -34.73
CA ARG A 261 -1.18 14.87 -34.56
C ARG A 261 -1.93 15.53 -33.40
N PRO A 262 -3.23 15.86 -33.54
CA PRO A 262 -4.01 16.40 -32.45
C PRO A 262 -4.14 15.37 -31.34
N LEU A 263 -3.96 15.78 -30.08
CA LEU A 263 -4.38 14.98 -28.93
C LEU A 263 -5.92 15.01 -28.86
N VAL A 264 -6.53 13.83 -28.92
CA VAL A 264 -7.99 13.70 -28.93
C VAL A 264 -8.45 13.08 -27.60
N SER A 265 -9.41 13.73 -26.95
CA SER A 265 -10.10 13.14 -25.79
C SER A 265 -11.16 12.15 -26.28
N TYR A 266 -11.15 10.96 -25.72
CA TYR A 266 -12.09 9.89 -26.07
C TYR A 266 -13.12 9.72 -24.92
N PRO A 267 -14.36 10.23 -25.09
CA PRO A 267 -15.37 10.11 -24.05
C PRO A 267 -15.87 8.66 -23.91
N VAL A 268 -16.36 8.33 -22.73
CA VAL A 268 -17.20 7.15 -22.52
C VAL A 268 -18.66 7.59 -22.66
N PRO A 269 -19.40 7.08 -23.67
CA PRO A 269 -20.80 7.46 -23.87
C PRO A 269 -21.69 7.03 -22.72
N ASP A 270 -22.77 7.77 -22.52
CA ASP A 270 -23.81 7.46 -21.57
C ASP A 270 -24.67 6.28 -22.05
N ASN A 271 -25.04 5.38 -21.16
CA ASN A 271 -26.05 4.36 -21.44
C ASN A 271 -27.42 4.80 -20.93
N LYS A 272 -28.42 4.61 -21.77
CA LYS A 272 -29.82 4.99 -21.47
C LYS A 272 -30.52 4.03 -20.51
N GLU A 273 -30.03 2.79 -20.47
CA GLU A 273 -30.62 1.69 -19.71
C GLU A 273 -29.57 1.04 -18.83
N LEU A 274 -30.04 0.39 -17.75
CA LEU A 274 -29.21 -0.45 -16.91
C LEU A 274 -28.51 -1.53 -17.73
N LEU A 275 -27.19 -1.51 -17.75
CA LEU A 275 -26.36 -2.54 -18.33
C LEU A 275 -26.03 -3.61 -17.29
N ILE A 276 -25.89 -4.86 -17.73
CA ILE A 276 -25.49 -5.97 -16.87
C ILE A 276 -24.37 -6.73 -17.57
N ALA A 277 -23.25 -6.86 -16.89
CA ALA A 277 -22.11 -7.65 -17.31
C ALA A 277 -21.96 -8.85 -16.37
N LYS A 278 -21.70 -10.02 -16.92
CA LYS A 278 -21.36 -11.23 -16.17
C LYS A 278 -20.08 -11.81 -16.73
N ALA A 279 -19.12 -12.02 -15.87
CA ALA A 279 -17.85 -12.60 -16.21
C ALA A 279 -17.60 -13.80 -15.29
N THR A 280 -17.17 -14.92 -15.87
CA THR A 280 -16.84 -16.11 -15.10
C THR A 280 -15.49 -16.67 -15.52
N ASP A 281 -14.77 -17.21 -14.54
CA ASP A 281 -13.52 -17.88 -14.81
C ASP A 281 -13.30 -19.10 -13.90
N LYS A 282 -12.62 -20.12 -14.44
CA LYS A 282 -12.33 -21.37 -13.73
C LYS A 282 -11.43 -21.15 -12.50
N GLU A 283 -10.57 -20.13 -12.55
CA GLU A 283 -9.59 -19.82 -11.51
C GLU A 283 -10.03 -18.65 -10.61
N CYS A 284 -11.27 -18.15 -10.79
CA CYS A 284 -11.83 -17.12 -9.91
C CYS A 284 -12.23 -17.72 -8.57
N PRO A 285 -11.69 -17.22 -7.43
CA PRO A 285 -12.03 -17.78 -6.12
C PRO A 285 -13.29 -17.17 -5.49
N TYR A 286 -13.77 -16.02 -5.99
CA TYR A 286 -14.79 -15.21 -5.30
C TYR A 286 -15.99 -14.87 -6.17
N ASN A 287 -17.14 -14.68 -5.53
CA ASN A 287 -18.29 -14.02 -6.12
C ASN A 287 -18.20 -12.52 -5.82
N ILE A 288 -18.13 -11.70 -6.86
CA ILE A 288 -17.96 -10.25 -6.75
C ILE A 288 -19.14 -9.56 -7.43
N ILE A 289 -19.62 -8.51 -6.78
CA ILE A 289 -20.65 -7.62 -7.29
C ILE A 289 -20.06 -6.23 -7.39
N GLU A 290 -20.24 -5.60 -8.54
CA GLU A 290 -19.93 -4.17 -8.70
C GLU A 290 -21.15 -3.45 -9.26
N LEU A 291 -21.42 -2.29 -8.70
CA LEU A 291 -22.42 -1.35 -9.23
C LEU A 291 -21.67 -0.07 -9.57
N GLU A 292 -21.68 0.28 -10.85
CA GLU A 292 -21.05 1.50 -11.36
C GLU A 292 -22.12 2.45 -11.88
N VAL A 293 -22.14 3.68 -11.37
CA VAL A 293 -22.99 4.77 -11.91
C VAL A 293 -22.07 5.85 -12.45
N LYS A 294 -21.96 5.92 -13.77
CA LYS A 294 -21.01 6.79 -14.46
C LYS A 294 -21.52 8.23 -14.55
N HIS A 295 -20.61 9.17 -14.34
CA HIS A 295 -20.83 10.60 -14.48
C HIS A 295 -19.71 11.24 -15.31
N ASP A 296 -19.99 12.40 -15.89
CA ASP A 296 -18.94 13.17 -16.53
C ASP A 296 -17.91 13.62 -15.50
N LYS A 297 -16.64 13.65 -15.92
CA LYS A 297 -15.51 14.06 -15.09
C LYS A 297 -15.76 15.42 -14.45
N GLN A 298 -15.66 15.48 -13.14
CA GLN A 298 -15.79 16.72 -12.37
C GLN A 298 -14.40 17.19 -11.92
N TYR A 299 -13.97 18.30 -12.49
CA TYR A 299 -12.68 18.91 -12.18
C TYR A 299 -12.73 19.74 -10.90
N THR A 300 -11.60 19.78 -10.18
CA THR A 300 -11.43 20.52 -8.93
C THR A 300 -10.55 21.74 -9.17
N ARG A 301 -11.15 22.87 -9.56
CA ARG A 301 -10.45 24.10 -9.97
C ARG A 301 -10.78 25.31 -9.14
N THR A 302 -11.98 25.36 -8.58
CA THR A 302 -12.48 26.48 -7.77
C THR A 302 -12.70 26.09 -6.32
N VAL A 303 -12.83 27.07 -5.45
CA VAL A 303 -13.18 26.84 -4.04
C VAL A 303 -14.52 26.11 -3.90
N ALA A 304 -15.47 26.36 -4.83
CA ALA A 304 -16.73 25.62 -4.89
C ALA A 304 -16.50 24.14 -5.20
N ASP A 305 -15.63 23.84 -6.15
CA ASP A 305 -15.29 22.45 -6.49
C ASP A 305 -14.63 21.75 -5.31
N TYR A 306 -13.67 22.40 -4.63
CA TYR A 306 -13.04 21.84 -3.44
C TYR A 306 -14.05 21.55 -2.33
N ARG A 307 -15.01 22.46 -2.11
CA ARG A 307 -16.08 22.26 -1.13
C ARG A 307 -16.99 21.09 -1.51
N ARG A 308 -17.34 20.95 -2.80
CA ARG A 308 -18.07 19.81 -3.34
C ARG A 308 -17.32 18.49 -3.05
N ASP A 309 -16.01 18.44 -3.30
CA ASP A 309 -15.21 17.24 -3.10
C ASP A 309 -15.10 16.86 -1.61
N LEU A 310 -15.03 17.84 -0.70
CA LEU A 310 -15.16 17.59 0.74
C LEU A 310 -16.53 16.97 1.08
N THR A 311 -17.59 17.40 0.40
CA THR A 311 -18.93 16.82 0.58
C THR A 311 -19.00 15.37 0.12
N TYR A 312 -18.32 15.03 -0.99
CA TYR A 312 -18.19 13.64 -1.49
C TYR A 312 -17.31 12.78 -0.57
N GLU A 313 -16.22 13.35 0.00
CA GLU A 313 -15.39 12.65 0.98
C GLU A 313 -16.19 12.31 2.25
N LEU A 314 -16.98 13.25 2.77
CA LEU A 314 -17.87 13.03 3.90
C LEU A 314 -18.95 11.98 3.59
N PHE A 315 -19.58 12.04 2.42
CA PHE A 315 -20.56 11.07 1.96
C PHE A 315 -19.98 9.65 1.93
N SER A 316 -18.83 9.47 1.28
CA SER A 316 -18.17 8.18 1.13
C SER A 316 -17.71 7.62 2.48
N SER A 317 -17.18 8.46 3.38
CA SER A 317 -16.77 8.07 4.73
C SER A 317 -17.94 7.55 5.56
N MET A 318 -19.05 8.27 5.61
CA MET A 318 -20.23 7.85 6.38
C MET A 318 -20.88 6.58 5.80
N LEU A 319 -20.94 6.46 4.48
CA LEU A 319 -21.50 5.28 3.83
C LEU A 319 -20.65 4.03 4.13
N ASN A 320 -19.31 4.15 4.07
CA ASN A 320 -18.42 3.04 4.40
C ASN A 320 -18.44 2.68 5.90
N SER A 321 -18.70 3.63 6.78
CA SER A 321 -18.93 3.34 8.20
C SER A 321 -20.13 2.41 8.40
N ARG A 322 -21.27 2.64 7.70
CA ARG A 322 -22.44 1.75 7.74
C ARG A 322 -22.14 0.38 7.14
N ILE A 323 -21.41 0.34 6.01
CA ILE A 323 -21.00 -0.93 5.39
C ILE A 323 -20.11 -1.75 6.34
N GLY A 324 -19.19 -1.10 7.06
CA GLY A 324 -18.36 -1.75 8.08
C GLY A 324 -19.19 -2.36 9.23
N GLU A 325 -20.27 -1.70 9.64
CA GLU A 325 -21.18 -2.25 10.64
C GLU A 325 -21.93 -3.50 10.14
N LEU A 326 -22.33 -3.54 8.86
CA LEU A 326 -22.96 -4.72 8.26
C LEU A 326 -22.03 -5.91 8.18
N GLN A 327 -20.73 -5.67 7.95
CA GLN A 327 -19.71 -6.74 7.90
C GLN A 327 -19.46 -7.40 9.27
N LYS A 328 -19.79 -6.70 10.37
CA LYS A 328 -19.60 -7.19 11.75
C LYS A 328 -20.86 -7.85 12.33
N GLN A 329 -21.92 -8.01 11.55
CA GLN A 329 -23.13 -8.68 11.98
C GLN A 329 -22.99 -10.21 11.87
N GLU A 330 -23.79 -10.93 12.61
CA GLU A 330 -23.98 -12.35 12.40
C GLU A 330 -24.54 -12.62 10.98
N ASN A 331 -23.95 -13.54 10.23
CA ASN A 331 -24.25 -13.79 8.82
C ASN A 331 -24.14 -12.51 7.94
N PRO A 332 -22.96 -11.91 7.85
CA PRO A 332 -22.81 -10.68 7.09
C PRO A 332 -23.15 -10.89 5.61
N PRO A 333 -23.81 -9.91 4.96
CA PRO A 333 -24.17 -10.00 3.54
C PRO A 333 -22.94 -10.00 2.62
N PHE A 334 -21.81 -9.51 3.13
CA PHE A 334 -20.54 -9.38 2.42
C PHE A 334 -19.40 -9.98 3.23
N LEU A 335 -18.45 -10.57 2.55
CA LEU A 335 -17.11 -10.83 3.10
C LEU A 335 -16.30 -9.53 3.18
N PHE A 336 -16.47 -8.69 2.17
CA PHE A 336 -15.92 -7.35 2.07
C PHE A 336 -16.85 -6.48 1.20
N ALA A 337 -17.03 -5.22 1.55
CA ALA A 337 -17.71 -4.26 0.68
C ALA A 337 -17.19 -2.84 0.91
N GLN A 338 -17.28 -2.02 -0.13
CA GLN A 338 -16.89 -0.62 -0.12
C GLN A 338 -17.73 0.16 -1.13
N MET A 339 -18.03 1.42 -0.83
CA MET A 339 -18.74 2.33 -1.72
C MET A 339 -18.08 3.71 -1.73
N GLY A 340 -18.13 4.40 -2.86
CA GLY A 340 -17.61 5.76 -2.92
C GLY A 340 -17.72 6.41 -4.28
N ILE A 341 -17.32 7.68 -4.32
CA ILE A 341 -17.25 8.49 -5.54
C ILE A 341 -15.79 8.68 -5.90
N GLY A 342 -15.44 8.45 -7.15
CA GLY A 342 -14.06 8.62 -7.62
C GLY A 342 -13.91 8.63 -9.14
N GLY A 343 -12.67 8.89 -9.60
CA GLY A 343 -12.32 8.81 -11.02
C GLY A 343 -12.34 7.37 -11.52
N GLN A 344 -12.97 7.14 -12.67
CA GLN A 344 -12.97 5.82 -13.33
C GLN A 344 -11.98 5.78 -14.49
N VAL A 345 -12.06 6.74 -15.38
CA VAL A 345 -11.10 7.01 -16.44
C VAL A 345 -10.98 8.53 -16.61
N ARG A 346 -10.03 9.02 -17.40
CA ARG A 346 -9.78 10.47 -17.54
C ARG A 346 -11.02 11.31 -17.87
N THR A 347 -12.01 10.72 -18.53
CA THR A 347 -13.22 11.40 -18.99
C THR A 347 -14.47 11.07 -18.20
N LYS A 348 -14.39 10.18 -17.22
CA LYS A 348 -15.53 9.77 -16.39
C LYS A 348 -15.13 9.59 -14.92
N ASP A 349 -15.99 10.08 -14.06
CA ASP A 349 -16.09 9.70 -12.67
C ASP A 349 -17.21 8.68 -12.47
N ALA A 350 -17.22 7.98 -11.36
CA ALA A 350 -18.31 7.07 -11.01
C ALA A 350 -18.62 7.07 -9.51
N PHE A 351 -19.87 6.81 -9.17
CA PHE A 351 -20.19 6.19 -7.90
C PHE A 351 -20.03 4.69 -8.09
N SER A 352 -19.16 4.10 -7.28
CA SER A 352 -18.86 2.67 -7.32
C SER A 352 -19.28 2.01 -6.00
N ALA A 353 -19.96 0.86 -6.09
CA ALA A 353 -20.21 -0.02 -4.96
C ALA A 353 -19.67 -1.41 -5.30
N PHE A 354 -18.74 -1.88 -4.50
CA PHE A 354 -18.05 -3.15 -4.65
C PHE A 354 -18.40 -4.07 -3.47
N GLY A 355 -18.64 -5.36 -3.73
CA GLY A 355 -18.87 -6.34 -2.70
C GLY A 355 -18.37 -7.73 -3.07
N VAL A 356 -17.63 -8.37 -2.15
CA VAL A 356 -17.30 -9.79 -2.21
C VAL A 356 -18.30 -10.55 -1.36
N VAL A 357 -18.97 -11.55 -1.92
CA VAL A 357 -20.03 -12.28 -1.25
C VAL A 357 -19.76 -13.78 -1.20
N LYS A 358 -20.42 -14.46 -0.28
CA LYS A 358 -20.40 -15.92 -0.20
C LYS A 358 -21.05 -16.54 -1.44
N GLU A 359 -20.71 -17.79 -1.72
CA GLU A 359 -21.39 -18.60 -2.76
C GLU A 359 -22.90 -18.59 -2.54
N GLY A 360 -23.65 -18.31 -3.61
CA GLY A 360 -25.13 -18.24 -3.55
C GLY A 360 -25.69 -16.87 -3.10
N ASN A 361 -24.88 -15.94 -2.58
CA ASN A 361 -25.36 -14.69 -1.97
C ASN A 361 -25.31 -13.46 -2.90
N ILE A 362 -25.10 -13.63 -4.20
CA ILE A 362 -25.05 -12.50 -5.16
C ILE A 362 -26.30 -11.64 -5.09
N GLN A 363 -27.50 -12.25 -5.02
CA GLN A 363 -28.77 -11.50 -4.95
C GLN A 363 -28.88 -10.72 -3.64
N THR A 364 -28.61 -11.36 -2.50
CA THR A 364 -28.64 -10.72 -1.18
C THR A 364 -27.62 -9.59 -1.08
N GLY A 365 -26.39 -9.82 -1.57
CA GLY A 365 -25.37 -8.79 -1.58
C GLY A 365 -25.75 -7.57 -2.41
N LEU A 366 -26.24 -7.77 -3.64
CA LEU A 366 -26.70 -6.67 -4.50
C LEU A 366 -27.88 -5.93 -3.85
N GLU A 367 -28.86 -6.66 -3.30
CA GLU A 367 -30.01 -6.06 -2.63
C GLU A 367 -29.60 -5.22 -1.43
N THR A 368 -28.62 -5.70 -0.64
CA THR A 368 -28.11 -4.96 0.53
C THR A 368 -27.36 -3.70 0.11
N LEU A 369 -26.43 -3.76 -0.88
CA LEU A 369 -25.74 -2.59 -1.40
C LEU A 369 -26.74 -1.51 -1.86
N LEU A 370 -27.76 -1.92 -2.63
CA LEU A 370 -28.79 -1.01 -3.12
C LEU A 370 -29.68 -0.48 -1.99
N THR A 371 -29.94 -1.29 -0.96
CA THR A 371 -30.75 -0.89 0.21
C THR A 371 -30.06 0.19 1.03
N GLU A 372 -28.75 0.07 1.25
CA GLU A 372 -27.98 1.09 1.97
C GLU A 372 -27.98 2.43 1.23
N VAL A 373 -27.78 2.41 -0.08
CA VAL A 373 -27.88 3.59 -0.93
C VAL A 373 -29.29 4.21 -0.84
N GLU A 374 -30.33 3.39 -0.99
CA GLU A 374 -31.72 3.85 -0.96
C GLU A 374 -32.12 4.37 0.43
N MET A 375 -31.56 3.80 1.50
CA MET A 375 -31.74 4.29 2.88
C MET A 375 -31.21 5.71 3.03
N VAL A 376 -29.99 5.98 2.50
CA VAL A 376 -29.41 7.33 2.50
C VAL A 376 -30.24 8.29 1.66
N LYS A 377 -30.74 7.88 0.49
CA LYS A 377 -31.60 8.71 -0.36
C LYS A 377 -32.88 9.15 0.34
N ARG A 378 -33.48 8.26 1.15
CA ARG A 378 -34.77 8.51 1.80
C ARG A 378 -34.65 9.23 3.14
N TYR A 379 -33.67 8.84 3.95
CA TYR A 379 -33.59 9.26 5.35
C TYR A 379 -32.34 10.06 5.65
N GLY A 380 -31.34 10.03 4.76
CA GLY A 380 -30.07 10.68 4.96
C GLY A 380 -29.19 10.02 6.02
N PHE A 381 -28.12 10.70 6.35
CA PHE A 381 -27.26 10.41 7.48
C PHE A 381 -27.74 11.15 8.73
N THR A 382 -27.45 10.60 9.89
CA THR A 382 -27.74 11.23 11.18
C THR A 382 -26.73 12.34 11.49
N SER A 383 -27.09 13.26 12.38
CA SER A 383 -26.15 14.28 12.87
C SER A 383 -24.92 13.68 13.56
N GLY A 384 -25.08 12.55 14.25
CA GLY A 384 -23.98 11.85 14.92
C GLY A 384 -22.95 11.29 13.95
N GLU A 385 -23.39 10.65 12.84
CA GLU A 385 -22.50 10.19 11.77
C GLU A 385 -21.75 11.38 11.15
N PHE A 386 -22.48 12.44 10.84
CA PHE A 386 -21.92 13.63 10.22
C PHE A 386 -20.88 14.34 11.10
N ASP A 387 -21.14 14.45 12.40
CA ASP A 387 -20.19 15.05 13.34
C ASP A 387 -18.91 14.22 13.51
N ARG A 388 -19.00 12.88 13.48
CA ARG A 388 -17.84 12.00 13.48
C ARG A 388 -17.03 12.16 12.19
N ALA A 389 -17.66 12.11 11.04
CA ALA A 389 -17.00 12.26 9.74
C ALA A 389 -16.29 13.61 9.61
N LYS A 390 -16.91 14.70 10.10
CA LYS A 390 -16.24 16.01 10.15
C LYS A 390 -15.01 16.02 11.05
N LYS A 391 -15.08 15.39 12.21
CA LYS A 391 -13.92 15.29 13.12
C LYS A 391 -12.77 14.52 12.48
N GLU A 392 -13.07 13.40 11.82
CA GLU A 392 -12.08 12.59 11.10
C GLU A 392 -11.44 13.37 9.96
N LEU A 393 -12.25 14.05 9.14
CA LEU A 393 -11.77 14.87 8.03
C LEU A 393 -10.88 16.02 8.51
N LEU A 394 -11.31 16.76 9.55
CA LEU A 394 -10.52 17.83 10.11
C LEU A 394 -9.20 17.30 10.70
N ARG A 395 -9.24 16.18 11.40
CA ARG A 395 -8.06 15.54 11.97
C ARG A 395 -7.06 15.10 10.90
N LYS A 396 -7.56 14.51 9.79
CA LYS A 396 -6.74 14.16 8.63
C LYS A 396 -6.00 15.38 8.04
N LYS A 397 -6.70 16.53 7.90
CA LYS A 397 -6.09 17.76 7.41
C LYS A 397 -5.11 18.37 8.41
N GLU A 398 -5.38 18.30 9.70
CA GLU A 398 -4.47 18.72 10.77
C GLU A 398 -3.17 17.93 10.76
N THR A 399 -3.26 16.59 10.68
CA THR A 399 -2.08 15.72 10.58
C THR A 399 -1.25 16.05 9.33
N ALA A 400 -1.90 16.32 8.19
CA ALA A 400 -1.21 16.69 6.97
C ALA A 400 -0.38 18.00 7.13
N VAL A 401 -0.89 18.97 7.88
CA VAL A 401 -0.16 20.21 8.19
C VAL A 401 0.99 19.95 9.16
N LYS A 402 0.74 19.19 10.23
CA LYS A 402 1.79 18.83 11.19
C LYS A 402 2.96 18.10 10.53
N GLU A 403 2.65 17.23 9.57
CA GLU A 403 3.63 16.41 8.85
C GLU A 403 4.18 17.03 7.55
N ARG A 404 3.82 18.27 7.20
CA ARG A 404 4.16 18.86 5.88
C ARG A 404 5.66 18.93 5.61
N ASP A 405 6.47 19.20 6.64
CA ASP A 405 7.95 19.25 6.57
C ASP A 405 8.60 17.86 6.69
N LYS A 406 7.83 16.85 7.03
CA LYS A 406 8.24 15.43 7.15
C LYS A 406 7.67 14.57 6.01
N THR A 407 6.93 15.17 5.08
CA THR A 407 6.37 14.46 3.93
C THR A 407 7.46 14.14 2.91
N GLU A 408 7.52 12.90 2.46
CA GLU A 408 8.51 12.45 1.48
C GLU A 408 8.30 13.07 0.09
N SER A 409 9.41 13.37 -0.59
CA SER A 409 9.44 13.93 -1.94
C SER A 409 8.64 13.08 -2.95
N ARG A 410 8.66 11.75 -2.81
CA ARG A 410 7.90 10.81 -3.65
C ARG A 410 6.37 11.06 -3.59
N ARG A 411 5.84 11.38 -2.44
CA ARG A 411 4.40 11.71 -2.30
C ARG A 411 4.06 13.05 -2.92
N ILE A 412 4.96 14.01 -2.80
CA ILE A 412 4.77 15.36 -3.33
C ILE A 412 4.88 15.37 -4.86
N VAL A 413 5.90 14.72 -5.44
CA VAL A 413 6.12 14.69 -6.89
C VAL A 413 4.93 14.06 -7.61
N ASN A 414 4.30 13.03 -7.04
CA ASN A 414 3.13 12.38 -7.63
C ASN A 414 1.91 13.32 -7.67
N LYS A 415 1.73 14.21 -6.69
CA LYS A 415 0.68 15.26 -6.76
C LYS A 415 0.88 16.19 -7.96
N TYR A 416 2.13 16.54 -8.27
CA TYR A 416 2.42 17.42 -9.42
C TYR A 416 2.32 16.69 -10.76
N VAL A 417 2.59 15.38 -10.80
CA VAL A 417 2.28 14.53 -11.97
C VAL A 417 0.77 14.58 -12.26
N GLN A 418 -0.07 14.34 -11.25
CA GLN A 418 -1.52 14.42 -11.40
C GLN A 418 -1.99 15.84 -11.78
N ALA A 419 -1.43 16.88 -11.14
CA ALA A 419 -1.73 18.26 -11.46
C ALA A 419 -1.47 18.58 -12.95
N TYR A 420 -0.38 18.07 -13.51
CA TYR A 420 -0.06 18.24 -14.93
C TYR A 420 -1.06 17.46 -15.83
N LEU A 421 -1.31 16.21 -15.51
CA LEU A 421 -2.14 15.32 -16.34
C LEU A 421 -3.63 15.72 -16.32
N GLU A 422 -4.17 16.04 -15.14
CA GLU A 422 -5.57 16.41 -14.93
C GLU A 422 -5.83 17.93 -15.11
N LYS A 423 -4.77 18.75 -15.17
CA LYS A 423 -4.84 20.22 -15.22
C LYS A 423 -5.60 20.82 -14.02
N GLU A 424 -5.34 20.28 -12.85
CA GLU A 424 -5.93 20.70 -11.59
C GLU A 424 -4.88 21.36 -10.68
N PRO A 425 -5.24 22.39 -9.91
CA PRO A 425 -4.32 22.97 -8.94
C PRO A 425 -4.12 22.04 -7.74
N VAL A 426 -2.93 22.09 -7.15
CA VAL A 426 -2.60 21.38 -5.90
C VAL A 426 -2.43 22.42 -4.80
N PRO A 427 -3.40 22.60 -3.90
CA PRO A 427 -3.27 23.51 -2.78
C PRO A 427 -2.25 22.99 -1.74
N SER A 428 -1.69 23.91 -0.95
CA SER A 428 -0.85 23.53 0.19
C SER A 428 -1.67 22.89 1.30
N ALA A 429 -1.05 22.02 2.10
CA ALA A 429 -1.70 21.43 3.29
C ALA A 429 -2.21 22.51 4.27
N ASP A 430 -1.46 23.61 4.41
CA ASP A 430 -1.85 24.75 5.25
C ASP A 430 -3.15 25.39 4.76
N TRP A 431 -3.29 25.60 3.44
CA TRP A 431 -4.52 26.14 2.87
C TRP A 431 -5.71 25.19 3.07
N GLU A 432 -5.52 23.89 2.82
CA GLU A 432 -6.57 22.88 3.00
C GLU A 432 -7.08 22.85 4.44
N TYR A 433 -6.16 22.83 5.40
CA TYR A 433 -6.52 22.80 6.82
C TYR A 433 -7.22 24.08 7.28
N VAL A 434 -6.68 25.26 6.94
CA VAL A 434 -7.30 26.56 7.26
C VAL A 434 -8.67 26.69 6.60
N TYR A 435 -8.81 26.20 5.37
CA TYR A 435 -10.11 26.16 4.68
C TYR A 435 -11.10 25.28 5.45
N CYS A 436 -10.71 24.06 5.82
CA CYS A 436 -11.57 23.14 6.58
C CYS A 436 -11.95 23.72 7.95
N GLN A 437 -11.00 24.26 8.70
CA GLN A 437 -11.29 24.91 10.00
C GLN A 437 -12.37 25.99 9.92
N LYS A 438 -12.35 26.79 8.84
CA LYS A 438 -13.26 27.93 8.70
C LYS A 438 -14.59 27.58 8.04
N ASN A 439 -14.64 26.57 7.19
CA ASN A 439 -15.75 26.34 6.29
C ASN A 439 -16.45 24.98 6.48
N LEU A 440 -15.84 24.01 7.18
CA LEU A 440 -16.41 22.68 7.34
C LEU A 440 -17.76 22.70 8.06
N ASP A 441 -17.92 23.56 9.07
CA ASP A 441 -19.20 23.77 9.76
C ASP A 441 -20.28 24.45 8.88
N GLY A 442 -19.86 25.07 7.80
CA GLY A 442 -20.74 25.59 6.76
C GLY A 442 -21.36 24.53 5.85
N ILE A 443 -20.76 23.34 5.79
CA ILE A 443 -21.36 22.18 5.10
C ILE A 443 -22.48 21.63 6.00
N LYS A 444 -23.67 21.41 5.42
CA LYS A 444 -24.83 20.87 6.13
C LYS A 444 -25.03 19.40 5.77
N VAL A 445 -25.54 18.63 6.72
CA VAL A 445 -25.84 17.21 6.51
C VAL A 445 -26.78 16.99 5.29
N ASP A 446 -27.72 17.91 5.06
CA ASP A 446 -28.63 17.84 3.91
C ASP A 446 -27.91 17.97 2.56
N GLU A 447 -26.79 18.73 2.50
CA GLU A 447 -25.96 18.81 1.29
C GLU A 447 -25.32 17.45 1.02
N VAL A 448 -24.79 16.81 2.06
CA VAL A 448 -24.19 15.46 1.96
C VAL A 448 -25.25 14.41 1.60
N ASN A 449 -26.46 14.51 2.18
CA ASN A 449 -27.56 13.61 1.88
C ASN A 449 -28.02 13.73 0.41
N ASN A 450 -27.92 14.90 -0.18
CA ASN A 450 -28.30 15.12 -1.59
C ASN A 450 -27.32 14.45 -2.57
N VAL A 451 -26.10 14.17 -2.17
CA VAL A 451 -25.10 13.46 -3.01
C VAL A 451 -25.65 12.11 -3.49
N ALA A 452 -26.33 11.35 -2.64
CA ALA A 452 -26.93 10.08 -3.04
C ALA A 452 -27.99 10.25 -4.15
N LYS A 453 -28.77 11.36 -4.13
CA LYS A 453 -29.78 11.65 -5.14
C LYS A 453 -29.17 12.13 -6.45
N GLU A 454 -28.07 12.86 -6.36
CA GLU A 454 -27.33 13.38 -7.51
C GLU A 454 -26.58 12.26 -8.26
N TRP A 455 -25.86 11.42 -7.53
CA TRP A 455 -24.97 10.43 -8.11
C TRP A 455 -25.63 9.10 -8.48
N ILE A 456 -26.75 8.75 -7.87
CA ILE A 456 -27.36 7.44 -8.05
C ILE A 456 -28.74 7.57 -8.69
N THR A 457 -28.79 7.24 -9.96
CA THR A 457 -30.01 7.41 -10.79
C THR A 457 -31.06 6.33 -10.50
N ASP A 458 -32.34 6.71 -10.55
CA ASP A 458 -33.44 5.78 -10.29
C ASP A 458 -33.92 5.00 -11.54
N ASN A 459 -33.55 5.45 -12.73
CA ASN A 459 -33.96 4.87 -14.00
C ASN A 459 -32.96 3.89 -14.61
N GLY A 460 -31.80 3.69 -13.92
CA GLY A 460 -30.70 2.83 -14.42
C GLY A 460 -29.85 3.46 -15.53
N GLN A 461 -30.08 4.73 -15.84
CA GLN A 461 -29.22 5.46 -16.77
C GLN A 461 -27.78 5.53 -16.20
N ASN A 462 -26.79 5.36 -17.06
CA ASN A 462 -25.36 5.33 -16.72
C ASN A 462 -24.96 4.27 -15.70
N THR A 463 -25.88 3.36 -15.37
CA THR A 463 -25.67 2.31 -14.39
C THR A 463 -25.22 1.02 -15.06
N VAL A 464 -24.21 0.37 -14.48
CA VAL A 464 -23.72 -0.96 -14.88
C VAL A 464 -23.63 -1.85 -13.64
N ILE A 465 -24.29 -3.01 -13.69
CA ILE A 465 -24.08 -4.07 -12.69
C ILE A 465 -23.11 -5.08 -13.28
N ILE A 466 -22.04 -5.37 -12.57
CA ILE A 466 -21.02 -6.34 -12.97
C ILE A 466 -21.03 -7.46 -11.94
N ILE A 467 -21.14 -8.69 -12.43
CA ILE A 467 -21.02 -9.90 -11.61
C ILE A 467 -19.80 -10.67 -12.10
N GLN A 468 -18.88 -10.94 -11.19
CA GLN A 468 -17.73 -11.80 -11.44
C GLN A 468 -17.85 -13.04 -10.53
N ALA A 469 -17.64 -14.23 -11.08
CA ALA A 469 -17.85 -15.45 -10.29
C ALA A 469 -16.98 -16.62 -10.77
N PRO A 470 -16.79 -17.63 -9.90
CA PRO A 470 -16.25 -18.92 -10.32
C PRO A 470 -17.05 -19.52 -11.46
N GLN A 471 -16.39 -20.09 -12.47
CA GLN A 471 -17.09 -20.69 -13.62
C GLN A 471 -18.05 -21.82 -13.22
N LYS A 472 -17.76 -22.56 -12.12
CA LYS A 472 -18.65 -23.58 -11.59
C LYS A 472 -20.05 -23.03 -11.22
N ASP A 473 -20.12 -21.76 -10.86
CA ASP A 473 -21.36 -21.08 -10.43
C ASP A 473 -22.14 -20.50 -11.61
N SER A 474 -21.64 -20.61 -12.86
CA SER A 474 -22.24 -19.99 -14.04
C SER A 474 -23.74 -20.34 -14.22
N ALA A 475 -24.13 -21.58 -13.91
CA ALA A 475 -25.50 -22.04 -14.04
C ALA A 475 -26.44 -21.51 -12.95
N THR A 476 -25.89 -21.07 -11.81
CA THR A 476 -26.65 -20.57 -10.66
C THR A 476 -26.64 -19.04 -10.57
N LEU A 477 -25.90 -18.37 -11.47
CA LEU A 477 -25.88 -16.91 -11.52
C LEU A 477 -27.29 -16.37 -11.75
N PRO A 478 -27.72 -15.32 -11.03
CA PRO A 478 -29.03 -14.69 -11.22
C PRO A 478 -29.22 -14.29 -12.70
N ALA A 479 -30.41 -14.54 -13.25
CA ALA A 479 -30.74 -14.07 -14.59
C ALA A 479 -30.67 -12.52 -14.65
N ASN A 480 -30.45 -11.95 -15.86
CA ASN A 480 -30.38 -10.49 -15.99
C ASN A 480 -31.67 -9.82 -15.52
N ASP A 481 -32.81 -10.43 -15.79
CA ASP A 481 -34.10 -9.91 -15.33
C ASP A 481 -34.22 -9.97 -13.81
N THR A 482 -33.65 -10.96 -13.13
CA THR A 482 -33.61 -11.03 -11.69
C THR A 482 -32.81 -9.85 -11.11
N LEU A 483 -31.61 -9.55 -11.68
CA LEU A 483 -30.80 -8.41 -11.25
C LEU A 483 -31.49 -7.06 -11.51
N ARG A 484 -32.18 -6.93 -12.67
CA ARG A 484 -33.05 -5.75 -12.96
C ARG A 484 -34.18 -5.63 -11.98
N ASN A 485 -34.82 -6.76 -11.63
CA ASN A 485 -35.93 -6.77 -10.68
C ASN A 485 -35.47 -6.35 -9.28
N ILE A 486 -34.30 -6.80 -8.81
CA ILE A 486 -33.73 -6.38 -7.53
C ILE A 486 -33.46 -4.86 -7.55
N PHE A 487 -32.82 -4.34 -8.60
CA PHE A 487 -32.56 -2.91 -8.78
C PHE A 487 -33.84 -2.06 -8.72
N ASN A 488 -34.96 -2.55 -9.31
CA ASN A 488 -36.24 -1.85 -9.31
C ASN A 488 -37.09 -2.10 -8.04
N LYS A 489 -36.92 -3.24 -7.39
CA LYS A 489 -37.64 -3.67 -6.19
C LYS A 489 -37.28 -2.84 -4.97
N VAL A 490 -35.96 -2.68 -4.72
CA VAL A 490 -35.44 -1.97 -3.54
C VAL A 490 -36.01 -0.55 -3.43
N LYS A 491 -36.20 0.14 -4.55
CA LYS A 491 -36.80 1.48 -4.61
C LYS A 491 -38.26 1.55 -4.13
N LYS A 492 -38.95 0.40 -4.08
CA LYS A 492 -40.36 0.32 -3.69
C LYS A 492 -40.54 -0.35 -2.34
N GLU A 493 -39.50 -0.94 -1.80
CA GLU A 493 -39.54 -1.62 -0.52
C GLU A 493 -39.69 -0.64 0.66
N LYS A 494 -40.27 -1.15 1.74
CA LYS A 494 -40.30 -0.42 3.00
C LYS A 494 -38.96 -0.61 3.72
N ILE A 495 -38.13 0.41 3.65
CA ILE A 495 -36.82 0.44 4.32
C ILE A 495 -36.97 1.21 5.64
N ALA A 496 -36.43 0.70 6.74
CA ALA A 496 -36.36 1.42 8.01
C ALA A 496 -35.22 2.44 8.00
N PRO A 497 -35.34 3.58 8.70
CA PRO A 497 -34.22 4.50 8.84
C PRO A 497 -33.08 3.85 9.65
N TYR A 498 -31.85 4.24 9.38
CA TYR A 498 -30.67 3.83 10.13
C TYR A 498 -30.74 4.36 11.58
N ILE A 499 -30.33 3.54 12.54
CA ILE A 499 -30.26 3.89 13.96
C ILE A 499 -28.79 3.93 14.37
N ASP A 500 -28.30 5.13 14.65
CA ASP A 500 -26.93 5.37 15.09
C ASP A 500 -26.75 5.01 16.57
N LYS A 501 -26.24 3.80 16.84
CA LYS A 501 -25.95 3.35 18.19
C LYS A 501 -24.56 3.83 18.58
N THR A 502 -24.50 4.74 19.55
CA THR A 502 -23.26 5.32 20.10
C THR A 502 -23.26 5.22 21.63
N SER A 503 -22.08 5.38 22.22
CA SER A 503 -21.93 5.47 23.67
C SER A 503 -21.28 6.81 24.06
N ASN A 504 -21.80 7.43 25.10
CA ASN A 504 -21.21 8.61 25.75
C ASN A 504 -20.42 8.25 27.01
N GLN A 505 -20.25 6.96 27.31
CA GLN A 505 -19.46 6.52 28.44
C GLN A 505 -17.97 6.73 28.17
N PRO A 506 -17.18 7.08 29.19
CA PRO A 506 -15.72 7.12 29.02
C PRO A 506 -15.19 5.71 28.77
N LEU A 507 -14.09 5.61 28.02
CA LEU A 507 -13.43 4.33 27.70
C LEU A 507 -13.08 3.55 28.99
N MET A 508 -12.66 4.26 30.03
CA MET A 508 -12.44 3.71 31.37
C MET A 508 -13.21 4.54 32.40
N ALA A 509 -14.05 3.90 33.19
CA ALA A 509 -14.80 4.57 34.25
C ALA A 509 -13.91 5.10 35.36
N THR A 510 -12.82 4.40 35.69
CA THR A 510 -11.88 4.74 36.74
C THR A 510 -10.46 4.47 36.27
N LYS A 511 -9.57 5.45 36.49
CA LYS A 511 -8.14 5.23 36.21
C LYS A 511 -7.55 4.24 37.22
N PRO A 512 -6.71 3.30 36.80
CA PRO A 512 -6.07 2.37 37.71
C PRO A 512 -5.06 3.07 38.60
N ALA A 513 -4.74 2.48 39.76
CA ALA A 513 -3.70 2.97 40.62
C ALA A 513 -2.32 2.84 39.92
N PRO A 514 -1.53 3.91 39.86
CA PRO A 514 -0.28 3.87 39.10
C PRO A 514 0.78 3.00 39.78
N GLY A 515 1.53 2.26 39.00
CA GLY A 515 2.82 1.71 39.40
C GLY A 515 3.90 2.79 39.40
N LYS A 516 5.17 2.36 39.44
CA LYS A 516 6.33 3.28 39.46
C LYS A 516 7.44 2.76 38.56
N VAL A 517 8.18 3.66 37.94
CA VAL A 517 9.49 3.34 37.38
C VAL A 517 10.44 3.12 38.58
N VAL A 518 11.01 1.90 38.67
CA VAL A 518 11.91 1.49 39.79
C VAL A 518 13.37 1.43 39.35
N ASP A 519 13.64 1.36 38.04
CA ASP A 519 14.98 1.40 37.46
C ASP A 519 14.97 2.13 36.12
N GLU A 520 16.00 2.94 35.88
CA GLU A 520 16.17 3.70 34.64
C GLU A 520 17.61 3.57 34.14
N LYS A 521 17.76 3.22 32.85
CA LYS A 521 19.06 3.14 32.19
C LYS A 521 19.01 3.95 30.90
N GLN A 522 20.07 4.71 30.63
CA GLN A 522 20.20 5.50 29.42
C GLN A 522 21.33 4.97 28.55
N LEU A 523 21.02 4.74 27.26
CA LEU A 523 21.97 4.43 26.19
C LEU A 523 22.13 5.69 25.33
N LYS A 524 22.98 6.62 25.78
CA LYS A 524 23.09 7.99 25.25
C LYS A 524 23.45 8.02 23.78
N GLU A 525 24.34 7.16 23.32
CA GLU A 525 24.81 7.07 21.93
C GLU A 525 23.68 6.74 20.97
N LEU A 526 22.67 6.02 21.42
CA LEU A 526 21.49 5.62 20.66
C LEU A 526 20.27 6.50 20.94
N GLY A 527 20.35 7.38 21.96
CA GLY A 527 19.19 8.17 22.42
C GLY A 527 18.04 7.28 22.94
N ILE A 528 18.40 6.17 23.60
CA ILE A 528 17.43 5.21 24.14
C ILE A 528 17.38 5.33 25.66
N THR A 529 16.18 5.28 26.25
CA THR A 529 15.94 5.17 27.68
C THR A 529 15.20 3.87 27.97
N GLU A 530 15.73 3.06 28.89
CA GLU A 530 15.09 1.84 29.37
C GLU A 530 14.53 2.08 30.76
N TRP A 531 13.28 1.70 30.97
CA TRP A 531 12.62 1.67 32.28
C TRP A 531 12.22 0.26 32.69
N LYS A 532 12.37 -0.02 33.98
CA LYS A 532 11.74 -1.16 34.62
C LYS A 532 10.65 -0.66 35.55
N LEU A 533 9.46 -1.21 35.42
CA LEU A 533 8.32 -0.86 36.26
C LEU A 533 8.24 -1.73 37.50
N SER A 534 7.53 -1.27 38.52
CA SER A 534 7.33 -1.97 39.79
C SER A 534 6.67 -3.35 39.69
N ASN A 535 5.92 -3.58 38.61
CA ASN A 535 5.29 -4.84 38.25
C ASN A 535 6.15 -5.74 37.33
N GLY A 536 7.39 -5.35 37.03
CA GLY A 536 8.32 -6.14 36.21
C GLY A 536 8.35 -5.77 34.73
N VAL A 537 7.30 -5.13 34.21
CA VAL A 537 7.21 -4.66 32.80
C VAL A 537 8.44 -3.82 32.44
N LYS A 538 8.99 -4.07 31.25
CA LYS A 538 10.08 -3.26 30.67
C LYS A 538 9.52 -2.31 29.63
N VAL A 539 10.06 -1.09 29.59
CA VAL A 539 9.70 -0.08 28.60
C VAL A 539 10.95 0.51 28.00
N VAL A 540 11.05 0.50 26.69
CA VAL A 540 12.18 1.01 25.91
C VAL A 540 11.70 2.17 25.06
N LEU A 541 12.29 3.33 25.27
CA LEU A 541 11.89 4.61 24.69
C LEU A 541 12.96 5.13 23.75
N LYS A 542 12.57 5.47 22.53
CA LYS A 542 13.42 6.21 21.58
C LYS A 542 12.67 7.42 21.06
N PRO A 543 12.78 8.57 21.71
CA PRO A 543 12.29 9.84 21.14
C PRO A 543 12.99 10.18 19.85
N THR A 544 12.23 10.65 18.86
CA THR A 544 12.73 11.10 17.55
C THR A 544 11.99 12.35 17.08
N ASP A 545 12.56 13.03 16.09
CA ASP A 545 11.96 14.15 15.38
C ASP A 545 11.69 13.86 13.90
N PHE A 546 11.63 12.56 13.53
CA PHE A 546 11.48 12.14 12.14
C PHE A 546 10.06 12.37 11.61
N LYS A 547 9.07 12.33 12.50
CA LYS A 547 7.68 12.71 12.31
C LYS A 547 7.24 13.62 13.45
N ASN A 548 6.22 14.46 13.22
CA ASN A 548 5.73 15.41 14.20
C ASN A 548 4.50 14.89 14.96
N ASP A 549 3.73 13.99 14.38
CA ASP A 549 2.43 13.52 14.90
C ASP A 549 2.32 11.98 14.97
N GLU A 550 3.46 11.29 15.13
CA GLU A 550 3.54 9.83 15.12
C GLU A 550 4.37 9.29 16.28
N ILE A 551 3.80 8.32 16.99
CA ILE A 551 4.49 7.43 17.92
C ILE A 551 4.15 6.02 17.50
N LEU A 552 5.15 5.26 17.06
CA LEU A 552 5.04 3.83 16.77
C LEU A 552 5.35 3.05 18.04
N PHE A 553 4.66 1.93 18.23
CA PHE A 553 4.99 1.02 19.32
C PHE A 553 4.82 -0.44 18.92
N ASN A 554 5.56 -1.29 19.59
CA ASN A 554 5.28 -2.72 19.70
C ASN A 554 5.56 -3.21 21.11
N ALA A 555 5.04 -4.38 21.43
CA ALA A 555 5.34 -5.10 22.64
C ALA A 555 5.46 -6.59 22.36
N TYR A 556 6.28 -7.30 23.10
CA TYR A 556 6.34 -8.74 22.99
C TYR A 556 6.63 -9.41 24.34
N ARG A 557 6.21 -10.66 24.41
CA ARG A 557 6.63 -11.67 25.39
C ARG A 557 6.83 -13.00 24.64
N TRP A 558 7.76 -13.83 25.07
CA TRP A 558 7.94 -15.17 24.53
C TRP A 558 6.83 -16.10 25.00
N GLY A 559 6.33 -16.97 24.07
CA GLY A 559 5.24 -17.90 24.34
C GLY A 559 4.53 -18.28 23.05
N GLY A 560 3.52 -17.51 22.72
CA GLY A 560 2.74 -17.64 21.49
C GLY A 560 1.91 -18.92 21.40
N SER A 561 1.34 -19.18 20.22
CA SER A 561 0.52 -20.38 19.97
C SER A 561 1.30 -21.69 20.13
N SER A 562 2.65 -21.62 20.19
CA SER A 562 3.49 -22.80 20.46
C SER A 562 3.18 -23.49 21.80
N LEU A 563 2.63 -22.73 22.75
CA LEU A 563 2.27 -23.25 24.08
C LEU A 563 0.97 -24.07 24.07
N ALA A 564 0.13 -23.85 23.07
CA ALA A 564 -1.12 -24.59 22.95
C ALA A 564 -0.88 -26.05 22.56
N PRO A 565 -1.72 -26.97 23.04
CA PRO A 565 -1.76 -28.35 22.51
C PRO A 565 -2.04 -28.32 20.98
N GLU A 566 -1.54 -29.31 20.24
CA GLU A 566 -1.72 -29.39 18.78
C GLU A 566 -3.19 -29.32 18.37
N LYS A 567 -4.10 -29.94 19.08
CA LYS A 567 -5.55 -29.88 18.80
C LYS A 567 -6.19 -28.51 19.00
N ASP A 568 -5.55 -27.61 19.72
CA ASP A 568 -6.04 -26.28 20.05
C ASP A 568 -5.27 -25.19 19.28
N ASP A 569 -4.34 -25.57 18.39
CA ASP A 569 -3.44 -24.67 17.66
C ASP A 569 -4.19 -23.58 16.90
N MET A 570 -5.21 -23.97 16.12
CA MET A 570 -5.99 -23.01 15.35
C MET A 570 -6.73 -22.01 16.25
N SER A 571 -7.26 -22.46 17.39
CA SER A 571 -7.92 -21.58 18.36
C SER A 571 -6.93 -20.63 19.02
N ALA A 572 -5.75 -21.12 19.37
CA ALA A 572 -4.70 -20.29 19.97
C ALA A 572 -4.18 -19.24 18.97
N SER A 573 -3.88 -19.66 17.75
CA SER A 573 -3.37 -18.76 16.70
C SER A 573 -4.37 -17.63 16.34
N ALA A 574 -5.68 -17.93 16.33
CA ALA A 574 -6.72 -16.95 16.03
C ALA A 574 -7.14 -16.09 17.24
N SER A 575 -6.61 -16.38 18.44
CA SER A 575 -7.13 -15.81 19.70
C SER A 575 -7.06 -14.30 19.78
N ALA A 576 -5.95 -13.69 19.35
CA ALA A 576 -5.76 -12.24 19.40
C ALA A 576 -6.66 -11.52 18.39
N GLU A 577 -6.83 -12.06 17.19
CA GLU A 577 -7.69 -11.46 16.16
C GLU A 577 -9.17 -11.56 16.55
N ILE A 578 -9.61 -12.68 17.12
CA ILE A 578 -10.97 -12.83 17.64
C ILE A 578 -11.25 -11.85 18.78
N GLU A 579 -10.26 -11.62 19.66
CA GLU A 579 -10.38 -10.65 20.74
C GLU A 579 -10.49 -9.22 20.21
N ASP A 580 -9.64 -8.83 19.26
CA ASP A 580 -9.65 -7.51 18.65
C ASP A 580 -11.02 -7.20 18.01
N GLN A 581 -11.60 -8.16 17.31
CA GLN A 581 -12.93 -8.00 16.70
C GLN A 581 -14.09 -8.03 17.71
N SER A 582 -13.87 -8.60 18.88
CA SER A 582 -14.89 -8.67 19.95
C SER A 582 -15.10 -7.32 20.65
N GLY A 583 -14.10 -6.44 20.63
CA GLY A 583 -14.10 -5.18 21.36
C GLY A 583 -13.57 -5.34 22.79
N LEU A 584 -13.76 -4.33 23.66
CA LEU A 584 -13.15 -4.29 24.99
C LEU A 584 -14.15 -3.88 26.07
N GLY A 585 -14.07 -4.54 27.21
CA GLY A 585 -14.92 -4.26 28.36
C GLY A 585 -16.42 -4.35 28.03
N THR A 586 -17.14 -3.24 28.13
CA THR A 586 -18.57 -3.17 27.79
C THR A 586 -18.84 -2.77 26.34
N PHE A 587 -17.80 -2.40 25.57
CA PHE A 587 -17.93 -1.87 24.23
C PHE A 587 -17.59 -2.95 23.19
N ASN A 588 -18.48 -3.20 22.25
CA ASN A 588 -18.14 -3.99 21.04
C ASN A 588 -17.25 -3.15 20.10
N SER A 589 -16.63 -3.80 19.11
CA SER A 589 -15.69 -3.14 18.19
C SER A 589 -16.32 -1.96 17.43
N THR A 590 -17.57 -2.06 16.98
CA THR A 590 -18.28 -0.96 16.31
C THR A 590 -18.43 0.27 17.21
N THR A 591 -18.77 0.07 18.50
CA THR A 591 -18.88 1.17 19.45
C THR A 591 -17.52 1.82 19.72
N LEU A 592 -16.46 1.00 19.87
CA LEU A 592 -15.09 1.50 20.04
C LEU A 592 -14.64 2.33 18.86
N GLU A 593 -14.86 1.88 17.63
CA GLU A 593 -14.52 2.65 16.42
C GLU A 593 -15.21 4.03 16.41
N LYS A 594 -16.51 4.07 16.74
CA LYS A 594 -17.24 5.34 16.85
C LYS A 594 -16.69 6.26 17.93
N MET A 595 -16.20 5.70 19.05
CA MET A 595 -15.56 6.46 20.12
C MET A 595 -14.18 6.99 19.74
N MET A 596 -13.49 6.33 18.83
CA MET A 596 -12.17 6.74 18.33
C MET A 596 -12.25 7.77 17.19
N ALA A 597 -13.44 8.12 16.72
CA ALA A 597 -13.61 9.08 15.62
C ALA A 597 -12.88 10.42 15.88
N GLY A 598 -12.05 10.83 14.93
CA GLY A 598 -11.23 12.04 15.03
C GLY A 598 -9.93 11.87 15.84
N LYS A 599 -9.55 10.67 16.22
CA LYS A 599 -8.27 10.32 16.84
C LYS A 599 -7.39 9.56 15.87
N VAL A 600 -6.08 9.66 16.04
CA VAL A 600 -5.07 8.86 15.34
C VAL A 600 -4.54 7.82 16.31
N ILE A 601 -5.15 6.67 16.33
CA ILE A 601 -4.82 5.55 17.25
C ILE A 601 -5.04 4.24 16.53
N ASP A 602 -4.09 3.35 16.65
CA ASP A 602 -4.18 1.95 16.32
C ASP A 602 -3.49 1.14 17.43
N VAL A 603 -4.18 0.19 18.04
CA VAL A 603 -3.68 -0.71 19.09
C VAL A 603 -4.25 -2.09 18.83
N SER A 604 -3.45 -3.01 18.39
CA SER A 604 -3.88 -4.37 18.03
C SER A 604 -3.08 -5.44 18.75
N PRO A 605 -3.73 -6.41 19.40
CA PRO A 605 -3.06 -7.55 20.01
C PRO A 605 -2.52 -8.51 18.92
N GLN A 606 -1.48 -9.23 19.22
CA GLN A 606 -0.82 -10.16 18.31
C GLN A 606 -0.60 -11.51 19.00
N MET A 607 -0.85 -12.60 18.26
CA MET A 607 -0.53 -13.96 18.66
C MET A 607 0.28 -14.62 17.54
N GLU A 608 1.59 -14.66 17.72
CA GLU A 608 2.50 -15.36 16.81
C GLU A 608 2.76 -16.80 17.29
N GLU A 609 3.51 -17.60 16.53
CA GLU A 609 3.85 -18.95 16.96
C GLU A 609 4.68 -18.97 18.22
N LEU A 610 5.70 -18.12 18.32
CA LEU A 610 6.68 -18.12 19.41
C LEU A 610 6.56 -16.93 20.37
N SER A 611 5.68 -16.00 20.12
CA SER A 611 5.49 -14.81 20.94
C SER A 611 4.06 -14.28 20.87
N GLU A 612 3.64 -13.58 21.89
CA GLU A 612 2.46 -12.73 21.89
C GLU A 612 2.83 -11.28 22.20
N GLY A 613 1.96 -10.35 21.83
CA GLY A 613 2.23 -8.93 22.10
C GLY A 613 1.21 -7.96 21.52
N PHE A 614 1.68 -6.78 21.22
CA PHE A 614 0.90 -5.71 20.60
C PHE A 614 1.74 -4.99 19.57
N ASN A 615 1.06 -4.40 18.58
CA ASN A 615 1.64 -3.41 17.70
C ASN A 615 0.64 -2.25 17.51
N GLY A 616 1.13 -1.13 16.99
CA GLY A 616 0.27 -0.02 16.64
C GLY A 616 0.99 1.32 16.56
N ASN A 617 0.17 2.35 16.48
CA ASN A 617 0.63 3.72 16.45
C ASN A 617 -0.40 4.66 17.06
N PHE A 618 0.06 5.83 17.49
CA PHE A 618 -0.82 6.89 17.96
C PHE A 618 -0.14 8.26 17.83
N SER A 619 -0.97 9.30 17.82
CA SER A 619 -0.44 10.66 17.87
C SER A 619 -0.12 11.08 19.30
N PRO A 620 0.80 12.04 19.53
CA PRO A 620 1.08 12.57 20.86
C PRO A 620 -0.15 13.07 21.61
N GLN A 621 -1.12 13.66 20.91
CA GLN A 621 -2.36 14.17 21.56
C GLN A 621 -3.34 13.06 21.97
N ASP A 622 -3.22 11.87 21.39
CA ASP A 622 -4.10 10.73 21.65
C ASP A 622 -3.47 9.67 22.56
N MET A 623 -2.29 9.99 23.12
CA MET A 623 -1.47 9.09 23.93
C MET A 623 -2.25 8.44 25.08
N GLU A 624 -2.99 9.21 25.88
CA GLU A 624 -3.76 8.64 27.00
C GLU A 624 -4.76 7.59 26.52
N THR A 625 -5.46 7.84 25.41
CA THR A 625 -6.46 6.89 24.88
C THR A 625 -5.78 5.59 24.41
N ALA A 626 -4.60 5.67 23.78
CA ALA A 626 -3.82 4.50 23.37
C ALA A 626 -3.41 3.64 24.58
N PHE A 627 -2.93 4.27 25.65
CA PHE A 627 -2.58 3.55 26.87
C PHE A 627 -3.81 2.97 27.61
N GLN A 628 -4.97 3.62 27.53
CA GLN A 628 -6.22 3.05 28.03
C GLN A 628 -6.61 1.79 27.28
N LEU A 629 -6.53 1.79 25.95
CA LEU A 629 -6.80 0.61 25.13
C LEU A 629 -5.84 -0.53 25.47
N LEU A 630 -4.53 -0.25 25.55
CA LEU A 630 -3.54 -1.25 25.98
C LEU A 630 -3.89 -1.88 27.33
N ASN A 631 -4.25 -1.05 28.32
CA ASN A 631 -4.65 -1.57 29.65
C ASN A 631 -5.90 -2.44 29.57
N LEU A 632 -6.90 -2.05 28.77
CA LEU A 632 -8.16 -2.79 28.62
C LEU A 632 -7.95 -4.15 27.94
N TYR A 633 -7.08 -4.26 26.95
CA TYR A 633 -6.72 -5.55 26.32
C TYR A 633 -6.18 -6.58 27.33
N PHE A 634 -5.44 -6.13 28.33
CA PHE A 634 -4.95 -7.01 29.42
C PHE A 634 -6.02 -7.29 30.48
N THR A 635 -6.80 -6.27 30.86
CA THR A 635 -7.62 -6.34 32.07
C THR A 635 -9.10 -6.64 31.83
N GLN A 636 -9.60 -6.31 30.63
CA GLN A 636 -11.02 -6.44 30.29
C GLN A 636 -11.24 -7.00 28.88
N PRO A 637 -10.61 -8.16 28.54
CA PRO A 637 -10.91 -8.81 27.25
C PRO A 637 -12.37 -9.20 27.20
N ARG A 638 -12.94 -9.16 26.00
CA ARG A 638 -14.37 -9.35 25.76
C ARG A 638 -14.65 -10.59 24.93
N LYS A 639 -15.54 -11.45 25.37
CA LYS A 639 -16.08 -12.54 24.57
C LYS A 639 -17.37 -12.08 23.91
N ASP A 640 -17.41 -12.05 22.57
CA ASP A 640 -18.59 -11.65 21.79
C ASP A 640 -18.95 -12.72 20.76
N ASP A 641 -20.09 -13.37 20.95
CA ASP A 641 -20.53 -14.48 20.10
C ASP A 641 -20.88 -14.00 18.67
N THR A 642 -21.41 -12.77 18.54
CA THR A 642 -21.74 -12.17 17.23
C THR A 642 -20.46 -11.85 16.44
N ALA A 643 -19.47 -11.23 17.09
CA ALA A 643 -18.18 -10.94 16.46
C ALA A 643 -17.46 -12.22 16.02
N TYR A 644 -17.47 -13.26 16.89
CA TYR A 644 -16.90 -14.56 16.53
C TYR A 644 -17.62 -15.20 15.34
N ALA A 645 -18.94 -15.18 15.30
CA ALA A 645 -19.71 -15.72 14.19
C ALA A 645 -19.40 -14.97 12.88
N ALA A 646 -19.33 -13.64 12.93
CA ALA A 646 -18.95 -12.80 11.77
C ALA A 646 -17.52 -13.11 11.29
N TYR A 647 -16.56 -13.21 12.22
CA TYR A 647 -15.16 -13.59 11.93
C TYR A 647 -15.10 -14.95 11.22
N MET A 648 -15.73 -15.97 11.78
CA MET A 648 -15.73 -17.33 11.22
C MET A 648 -16.39 -17.39 9.83
N ASP A 649 -17.47 -16.66 9.65
CA ASP A 649 -18.15 -16.56 8.37
C ASP A 649 -17.29 -15.89 7.29
N GLN A 650 -16.60 -14.82 7.67
CA GLN A 650 -15.69 -14.11 6.78
C GLN A 650 -14.50 -14.99 6.39
N GLN A 651 -13.83 -15.62 7.38
CA GLN A 651 -12.69 -16.49 7.13
C GLN A 651 -13.07 -17.67 6.22
N LYS A 652 -14.17 -18.37 6.53
CA LYS A 652 -14.66 -19.48 5.69
C LYS A 652 -14.98 -19.04 4.27
N GLY A 653 -15.60 -17.87 4.10
CA GLY A 653 -15.92 -17.33 2.78
C GLY A 653 -14.68 -17.05 1.94
N PHE A 654 -13.60 -16.55 2.54
CA PHE A 654 -12.34 -16.33 1.83
C PHE A 654 -11.62 -17.64 1.49
N VAL A 655 -11.66 -18.62 2.38
CA VAL A 655 -10.90 -19.87 2.22
C VAL A 655 -11.61 -20.88 1.30
N GLN A 656 -12.94 -20.81 1.19
CA GLN A 656 -13.77 -21.84 0.52
C GLN A 656 -13.29 -22.21 -0.90
N ASN A 657 -12.83 -21.25 -1.68
CA ASN A 657 -12.36 -21.45 -3.04
C ASN A 657 -10.90 -21.03 -3.26
N LEU A 658 -10.15 -20.82 -2.18
CA LEU A 658 -8.78 -20.30 -2.29
C LEU A 658 -7.90 -21.15 -3.21
N ASN A 659 -8.07 -22.45 -3.16
CA ASN A 659 -7.28 -23.40 -3.92
C ASN A 659 -7.63 -23.50 -5.41
N VAL A 660 -8.61 -22.76 -5.94
CA VAL A 660 -8.82 -22.72 -7.40
C VAL A 660 -7.73 -21.88 -8.08
N ASP A 661 -7.13 -20.91 -7.37
CA ASP A 661 -5.98 -20.17 -7.85
C ASP A 661 -4.73 -21.08 -7.88
N PRO A 662 -4.05 -21.19 -9.03
CA PRO A 662 -2.85 -22.01 -9.16
C PRO A 662 -1.74 -21.63 -8.18
N SER A 663 -1.60 -20.35 -7.87
CA SER A 663 -0.56 -19.85 -6.97
C SER A 663 -0.75 -20.36 -5.55
N ASN A 664 -1.98 -20.40 -5.05
CA ASN A 664 -2.27 -20.91 -3.71
C ASN A 664 -1.92 -22.39 -3.57
N ALA A 665 -2.30 -23.23 -4.55
CA ALA A 665 -1.93 -24.63 -4.55
C ALA A 665 -0.40 -24.85 -4.61
N PHE A 666 0.30 -23.95 -5.30
CA PHE A 666 1.77 -23.98 -5.36
C PHE A 666 2.40 -23.63 -4.01
N TYR A 667 1.95 -22.54 -3.37
CA TYR A 667 2.44 -22.15 -2.04
C TYR A 667 2.09 -23.14 -0.96
N ASP A 668 0.90 -23.72 -0.96
CA ASP A 668 0.52 -24.82 -0.05
C ASP A 668 1.48 -26.00 -0.20
N THR A 669 1.82 -26.39 -1.45
CA THR A 669 2.77 -27.47 -1.70
C THR A 669 4.16 -27.14 -1.18
N ILE A 670 4.61 -25.89 -1.28
CA ILE A 670 5.88 -25.43 -0.73
C ILE A 670 5.86 -25.53 0.79
N GLU A 671 4.84 -24.95 1.44
CA GLU A 671 4.73 -24.91 2.92
C GLU A 671 4.68 -26.29 3.53
N VAL A 672 3.79 -27.17 3.05
CA VAL A 672 3.69 -28.52 3.59
C VAL A 672 4.95 -29.37 3.35
N THR A 673 5.63 -29.15 2.22
CA THR A 673 6.87 -29.87 1.91
C THR A 673 8.03 -29.38 2.79
N LEU A 674 8.18 -28.06 2.95
CA LEU A 674 9.24 -27.46 3.76
C LEU A 674 9.04 -27.67 5.26
N SER A 675 7.81 -27.92 5.70
CA SER A 675 7.48 -28.30 7.09
C SER A 675 7.43 -29.80 7.31
N GLN A 676 7.80 -30.62 6.30
CA GLN A 676 7.71 -32.09 6.36
C GLN A 676 6.32 -32.60 6.76
N TYR A 677 5.28 -31.96 6.23
CA TYR A 677 3.85 -32.28 6.46
C TYR A 677 3.45 -32.21 7.94
N ASN A 678 4.04 -31.26 8.68
CA ASN A 678 3.68 -31.06 10.09
C ASN A 678 2.20 -30.64 10.21
N GLN A 679 1.50 -31.16 11.24
CA GLN A 679 0.07 -30.91 11.44
C GLN A 679 -0.29 -29.43 11.67
N ARG A 680 0.65 -28.59 12.13
CA ARG A 680 0.47 -27.17 12.29
C ARG A 680 0.74 -26.35 11.01
N ARG A 681 1.07 -27.02 9.91
CA ARG A 681 1.36 -26.41 8.59
C ARG A 681 0.48 -27.02 7.50
N ARG A 682 -0.77 -27.30 7.83
CA ARG A 682 -1.76 -27.76 6.87
C ARG A 682 -2.25 -26.60 5.99
N PRO A 683 -2.65 -26.87 4.73
CA PRO A 683 -3.30 -25.88 3.90
C PRO A 683 -4.55 -25.29 4.56
N TYR A 684 -4.77 -24.01 4.35
CA TYR A 684 -5.96 -23.34 4.88
C TYR A 684 -7.21 -23.86 4.16
N THR A 685 -8.11 -24.49 4.90
CA THR A 685 -9.38 -25.05 4.41
C THR A 685 -10.51 -24.70 5.36
N VAL A 686 -11.75 -24.83 4.89
CA VAL A 686 -12.93 -24.67 5.75
C VAL A 686 -12.91 -25.66 6.91
N ASP A 687 -12.47 -26.90 6.67
CA ASP A 687 -12.35 -27.92 7.72
C ASP A 687 -11.33 -27.52 8.78
N LEU A 688 -10.19 -26.97 8.37
CA LEU A 688 -9.18 -26.48 9.30
C LEU A 688 -9.74 -25.30 10.14
N LEU A 689 -10.46 -24.38 9.53
CA LEU A 689 -11.12 -23.29 10.25
C LEU A 689 -12.19 -23.78 11.23
N ASN A 690 -12.86 -24.89 10.96
CA ASN A 690 -13.84 -25.48 11.88
C ASN A 690 -13.21 -26.02 13.18
N GLU A 691 -11.88 -26.14 13.26
CA GLU A 691 -11.17 -26.50 14.49
C GLU A 691 -11.08 -25.31 15.47
N ILE A 692 -11.35 -24.07 15.02
CA ILE A 692 -11.35 -22.89 15.89
C ILE A 692 -12.56 -22.93 16.81
N ASN A 693 -12.31 -22.94 18.12
CA ASN A 693 -13.33 -22.87 19.16
C ASN A 693 -13.19 -21.55 19.93
N GLN A 694 -14.27 -20.77 19.95
CA GLN A 694 -14.28 -19.45 20.60
C GLN A 694 -13.85 -19.50 22.08
N SER A 695 -14.39 -20.44 22.86
CA SER A 695 -14.07 -20.51 24.29
C SER A 695 -12.61 -20.89 24.52
N THR A 696 -12.06 -21.79 23.68
CA THR A 696 -10.64 -22.15 23.72
C THR A 696 -9.77 -20.96 23.35
N ALA A 697 -10.10 -20.22 22.28
CA ALA A 697 -9.40 -19.02 21.84
C ALA A 697 -9.41 -17.92 22.95
N PHE A 698 -10.58 -17.60 23.47
CA PHE A 698 -10.73 -16.60 24.54
C PHE A 698 -9.97 -16.97 25.82
N ASN A 699 -10.05 -18.25 26.25
CA ASN A 699 -9.34 -18.71 27.45
C ASN A 699 -7.83 -18.69 27.25
N PHE A 700 -7.35 -19.06 26.05
CA PHE A 700 -5.95 -19.00 25.70
C PHE A 700 -5.44 -17.55 25.71
N TYR A 701 -6.16 -16.63 25.04
CA TYR A 701 -5.84 -15.20 25.09
C TYR A 701 -5.76 -14.69 26.53
N LYS A 702 -6.81 -14.95 27.32
CA LYS A 702 -6.84 -14.54 28.75
C LYS A 702 -5.67 -15.09 29.55
N GLN A 703 -5.30 -16.34 29.34
CA GLN A 703 -4.18 -16.97 30.03
C GLN A 703 -2.88 -16.25 29.67
N GLU A 704 -2.62 -16.04 28.37
CA GLU A 704 -1.36 -15.47 27.91
C GLU A 704 -1.26 -13.96 28.24
N PHE A 705 -2.34 -13.23 28.22
CA PHE A 705 -2.32 -11.80 28.56
C PHE A 705 -2.63 -11.49 30.04
N SER A 706 -2.80 -12.50 30.90
CA SER A 706 -3.08 -12.27 32.35
C SER A 706 -1.87 -11.81 33.16
N ASP A 707 -0.65 -12.01 32.65
CA ASP A 707 0.61 -11.66 33.31
C ASP A 707 1.44 -10.76 32.40
N ALA A 708 1.58 -9.49 32.78
CA ALA A 708 2.34 -8.50 32.03
C ALA A 708 3.82 -8.41 32.44
N GLY A 709 4.25 -9.13 33.48
CA GLY A 709 5.56 -8.95 34.11
C GLY A 709 6.76 -9.18 33.17
N ASP A 710 6.63 -10.07 32.21
CA ASP A 710 7.68 -10.40 31.23
C ASP A 710 7.56 -9.62 29.92
N PHE A 711 6.53 -8.77 29.74
CA PHE A 711 6.39 -7.98 28.55
C PHE A 711 7.45 -6.88 28.46
N THR A 712 7.94 -6.66 27.24
CA THR A 712 8.77 -5.50 26.91
C THR A 712 8.03 -4.66 25.87
N PHE A 713 7.79 -3.40 26.20
CA PHE A 713 7.15 -2.41 25.33
C PHE A 713 8.21 -1.48 24.73
N PHE A 714 8.09 -1.18 23.46
CA PHE A 714 8.97 -0.26 22.72
C PHE A 714 8.15 0.87 22.14
N PHE A 715 8.60 2.11 22.37
CA PHE A 715 7.97 3.31 21.80
C PHE A 715 9.03 4.11 21.07
N VAL A 716 8.74 4.47 19.81
CA VAL A 716 9.63 5.26 18.95
C VAL A 716 8.83 6.37 18.28
N GLY A 717 9.25 7.61 18.36
CA GLY A 717 8.56 8.71 17.71
C GLY A 717 8.59 10.04 18.44
N SER A 718 7.60 10.87 18.15
CA SER A 718 7.51 12.26 18.61
C SER A 718 6.96 12.37 20.03
N PHE A 719 7.80 12.18 21.03
CA PHE A 719 7.46 12.38 22.44
C PHE A 719 8.71 12.71 23.24
N LYS A 720 8.51 13.20 24.48
CA LYS A 720 9.56 13.26 25.48
C LYS A 720 9.32 12.22 26.56
N PRO A 721 10.37 11.63 27.18
CA PRO A 721 10.21 10.63 28.24
C PRO A 721 9.37 11.11 29.41
N GLU A 722 9.49 12.40 29.79
CA GLU A 722 8.69 13.01 30.85
C GLU A 722 7.20 13.09 30.51
N ASP A 723 6.82 13.24 29.25
CA ASP A 723 5.42 13.36 28.82
C ASP A 723 4.71 11.99 28.79
N ILE A 724 5.40 10.92 28.38
CA ILE A 724 4.86 9.56 28.33
C ILE A 724 4.87 8.85 29.70
N LYS A 725 5.78 9.24 30.62
CA LYS A 725 5.97 8.58 31.91
C LYS A 725 4.70 8.43 32.74
N PRO A 726 3.85 9.48 32.93
CA PRO A 726 2.62 9.37 33.71
C PRO A 726 1.66 8.28 33.15
N PHE A 727 1.60 8.12 31.82
CA PHE A 727 0.75 7.12 31.18
C PHE A 727 1.33 5.71 31.33
N VAL A 728 2.64 5.56 31.17
CA VAL A 728 3.36 4.31 31.43
C VAL A 728 3.16 3.84 32.87
N GLU A 729 3.35 4.72 33.86
CA GLU A 729 3.15 4.39 35.28
C GLU A 729 1.69 4.05 35.58
N THR A 730 0.72 4.82 35.02
CA THR A 730 -0.70 4.61 35.29
C THR A 730 -1.22 3.34 34.62
N TYR A 731 -0.95 3.12 33.33
CA TYR A 731 -1.65 2.11 32.55
C TYR A 731 -0.83 0.83 32.34
N LEU A 732 0.50 0.91 32.16
CA LEU A 732 1.35 -0.26 32.09
C LEU A 732 1.84 -0.71 33.47
N GLY A 733 2.17 0.24 34.36
CA GLY A 733 2.61 -0.06 35.70
C GLY A 733 1.54 -0.64 36.63
N SER A 734 0.26 -0.50 36.24
CA SER A 734 -0.90 -1.06 36.95
C SER A 734 -1.31 -2.46 36.43
N LEU A 735 -0.71 -2.93 35.34
CA LEU A 735 -1.08 -4.23 34.77
C LEU A 735 -0.80 -5.38 35.76
N PRO A 736 -1.65 -6.41 35.79
CA PRO A 736 -1.41 -7.59 36.57
C PRO A 736 -0.07 -8.23 36.18
N ALA A 737 0.71 -8.63 37.17
CA ALA A 737 1.99 -9.29 36.94
C ALA A 737 2.21 -10.41 37.95
N GLY A 738 2.62 -11.56 37.43
CA GLY A 738 3.07 -12.72 38.21
C GLY A 738 4.59 -12.78 38.29
N ASN A 739 5.10 -13.89 38.81
CA ASN A 739 6.53 -14.19 38.84
C ASN A 739 6.93 -15.28 37.83
N SER A 740 6.08 -15.56 36.85
CA SER A 740 6.31 -16.60 35.85
C SER A 740 7.22 -16.06 34.74
N SER A 741 8.27 -16.82 34.41
CA SER A 741 9.06 -16.59 33.20
C SER A 741 8.48 -17.42 32.07
N HIS A 742 7.99 -16.78 31.03
CA HIS A 742 7.41 -17.43 29.89
C HIS A 742 8.48 -17.68 28.82
N ASN A 743 8.37 -18.82 28.12
CA ASN A 743 9.23 -19.13 26.99
C ASN A 743 8.41 -19.93 25.95
N PHE A 744 8.81 -19.85 24.72
CA PHE A 744 8.18 -20.62 23.64
C PHE A 744 8.55 -22.09 23.70
N LYS A 745 7.76 -22.93 23.02
CA LYS A 745 8.03 -24.36 22.79
C LYS A 745 8.56 -24.55 21.37
N ASP A 746 9.70 -25.22 21.21
CA ASP A 746 10.15 -25.68 19.89
C ASP A 746 9.26 -26.85 19.41
N LEU A 747 8.49 -26.60 18.37
CA LEU A 747 7.53 -27.54 17.78
C LEU A 747 8.20 -28.58 16.86
N GLY A 748 9.52 -28.48 16.65
CA GLY A 748 10.27 -29.41 15.81
C GLY A 748 10.02 -29.26 14.30
N ILE A 749 9.38 -28.18 13.85
CA ILE A 749 9.12 -27.91 12.44
C ILE A 749 10.42 -27.53 11.75
N ARG A 750 10.84 -28.34 10.77
CA ARG A 750 12.14 -28.18 10.10
C ARG A 750 12.02 -28.46 8.61
N PRO A 751 12.83 -27.79 7.74
CA PRO A 751 12.90 -28.15 6.33
C PRO A 751 13.51 -29.55 6.12
N PRO A 752 13.14 -30.23 5.03
CA PRO A 752 13.68 -31.54 4.68
C PRO A 752 15.17 -31.43 4.35
N THR A 753 15.91 -32.53 4.51
CA THR A 753 17.30 -32.68 4.14
C THR A 753 17.46 -33.37 2.77
N GLY A 754 18.57 -33.09 2.07
CA GLY A 754 18.84 -33.62 0.74
C GLY A 754 18.14 -32.80 -0.35
N VAL A 755 17.98 -33.40 -1.53
CA VAL A 755 17.38 -32.75 -2.69
C VAL A 755 15.93 -33.20 -2.83
N VAL A 756 15.01 -32.25 -2.72
CA VAL A 756 13.57 -32.49 -2.92
C VAL A 756 13.12 -31.78 -4.21
N SER A 757 12.29 -32.45 -5.01
CA SER A 757 11.70 -31.86 -6.19
C SER A 757 10.22 -32.12 -6.24
N LYS A 758 9.42 -31.06 -6.41
CA LYS A 758 7.97 -31.12 -6.55
C LYS A 758 7.53 -30.32 -7.77
N THR A 759 6.61 -30.89 -8.54
CA THR A 759 5.94 -30.18 -9.64
C THR A 759 4.44 -30.19 -9.37
N VAL A 760 3.83 -29.01 -9.45
CA VAL A 760 2.38 -28.82 -9.34
C VAL A 760 1.87 -28.51 -10.73
N TYR A 761 0.88 -29.27 -11.19
CA TYR A 761 0.20 -29.05 -12.47
C TYR A 761 -1.15 -28.40 -12.20
N LYS A 762 -1.20 -27.08 -12.42
CA LYS A 762 -2.42 -26.30 -12.20
C LYS A 762 -2.37 -24.97 -12.97
N GLY A 763 -3.53 -24.53 -13.45
CA GLY A 763 -3.67 -23.30 -14.19
C GLY A 763 -3.86 -23.51 -15.69
N LYS A 764 -4.62 -22.58 -16.29
CA LYS A 764 -4.93 -22.60 -17.74
C LYS A 764 -3.84 -21.96 -18.57
N GLU A 765 -3.21 -20.91 -18.03
CA GLU A 765 -2.30 -20.10 -18.81
C GLU A 765 -0.96 -20.79 -19.00
N PRO A 766 -0.30 -20.63 -20.19
CA PRO A 766 1.01 -21.17 -20.44
C PRO A 766 2.09 -20.39 -19.68
N LYS A 767 2.02 -20.44 -18.36
CA LYS A 767 2.98 -19.83 -17.44
C LYS A 767 3.42 -20.81 -16.38
N SER A 768 4.67 -20.70 -15.98
CA SER A 768 5.29 -21.45 -14.89
C SER A 768 5.84 -20.54 -13.84
N SER A 769 5.81 -21.02 -12.58
CA SER A 769 6.54 -20.40 -11.48
C SER A 769 7.56 -21.39 -10.93
N VAL A 770 8.75 -20.91 -10.66
CA VAL A 770 9.86 -21.71 -10.11
C VAL A 770 10.27 -21.13 -8.76
N GLN A 771 10.44 -21.99 -7.77
CA GLN A 771 11.08 -21.63 -6.51
C GLN A 771 12.13 -22.68 -6.13
N LEU A 772 13.36 -22.21 -5.89
CA LEU A 772 14.46 -22.98 -5.31
C LEU A 772 14.63 -22.53 -3.86
N ALA A 773 14.54 -23.47 -2.90
CA ALA A 773 14.64 -23.17 -1.48
C ALA A 773 15.83 -23.94 -0.88
N PHE A 774 16.86 -23.23 -0.47
CA PHE A 774 18.04 -23.76 0.23
C PHE A 774 17.84 -23.57 1.73
N SER A 775 18.25 -24.54 2.53
CA SER A 775 18.15 -24.48 3.98
C SER A 775 19.27 -25.28 4.65
N GLY A 776 19.52 -25.00 5.91
CA GLY A 776 20.50 -25.75 6.68
C GLY A 776 20.86 -25.04 7.99
N PRO A 777 21.73 -25.64 8.80
CA PRO A 777 22.19 -25.01 10.04
C PRO A 777 23.01 -23.76 9.74
N ALA A 778 22.83 -22.74 10.56
CA ALA A 778 23.61 -21.51 10.51
C ALA A 778 23.75 -20.95 11.92
N GLN A 779 24.89 -20.33 12.21
CA GLN A 779 25.06 -19.59 13.44
C GLN A 779 24.36 -18.23 13.31
N PHE A 780 23.49 -17.91 14.24
CA PHE A 780 22.85 -16.60 14.30
C PHE A 780 23.82 -15.56 14.88
N THR A 781 24.28 -14.67 14.04
CA THR A 781 25.05 -13.49 14.42
C THR A 781 24.62 -12.32 13.55
N ARG A 782 24.75 -11.09 14.06
CA ARG A 782 24.46 -9.90 13.26
C ARG A 782 25.24 -9.86 11.94
N LYS A 783 26.51 -10.27 11.98
CA LYS A 783 27.35 -10.35 10.79
C LYS A 783 26.76 -11.33 9.77
N ASN A 784 26.39 -12.55 10.18
CA ASN A 784 25.86 -13.56 9.28
C ASN A 784 24.50 -13.13 8.69
N THR A 785 23.67 -12.43 9.47
CA THR A 785 22.39 -11.88 8.98
C THR A 785 22.62 -10.83 7.89
N ARG A 786 23.55 -9.90 8.11
CA ARG A 786 23.95 -8.88 7.12
C ARG A 786 24.63 -9.50 5.90
N ASP A 787 25.51 -10.47 6.10
CA ASP A 787 26.18 -11.22 5.03
C ASP A 787 25.14 -11.94 4.14
N MET A 788 24.07 -12.48 4.71
CA MET A 788 22.97 -13.12 3.98
C MET A 788 22.20 -12.09 3.13
N GLU A 789 21.97 -10.88 3.65
CA GLU A 789 21.37 -9.76 2.91
C GLU A 789 22.25 -9.38 1.70
N ALA A 790 23.56 -9.29 1.90
CA ALA A 790 24.51 -9.00 0.82
C ALA A 790 24.49 -10.07 -0.28
N LEU A 791 24.48 -11.35 0.08
CA LEU A 791 24.36 -12.46 -0.88
C LEU A 791 23.05 -12.40 -1.65
N SER A 792 21.94 -12.09 -0.98
CA SER A 792 20.62 -11.95 -1.59
C SER A 792 20.60 -10.82 -2.63
N SER A 793 21.19 -9.67 -2.30
CA SER A 793 21.32 -8.53 -3.20
C SER A 793 22.16 -8.89 -4.42
N LEU A 794 23.34 -9.51 -4.24
CA LEU A 794 24.20 -9.92 -5.35
C LEU A 794 23.48 -10.89 -6.29
N LEU A 795 22.88 -11.93 -5.74
CA LEU A 795 22.27 -12.95 -6.57
C LEU A 795 21.06 -12.41 -7.35
N SER A 796 20.28 -11.50 -6.73
CA SER A 796 19.19 -10.80 -7.42
C SER A 796 19.68 -9.98 -8.61
N ILE A 797 20.79 -9.24 -8.47
CA ILE A 797 21.40 -8.46 -9.55
C ILE A 797 21.85 -9.40 -10.67
N LYS A 798 22.67 -10.39 -10.36
CA LYS A 798 23.24 -11.29 -11.37
C LYS A 798 22.19 -12.16 -12.09
N LEU A 799 21.18 -12.62 -11.39
CA LEU A 799 20.09 -13.38 -12.00
C LEU A 799 19.23 -12.48 -12.90
N ARG A 800 18.97 -11.23 -12.51
CA ARG A 800 18.28 -10.28 -13.40
C ARG A 800 19.09 -10.03 -14.67
N GLU A 801 20.39 -9.74 -14.54
CA GLU A 801 21.29 -9.57 -15.69
C GLU A 801 21.23 -10.79 -16.62
N GLN A 802 21.30 -12.01 -16.07
CA GLN A 802 21.35 -13.24 -16.88
C GLN A 802 19.98 -13.65 -17.43
N LEU A 803 18.96 -13.79 -16.57
CA LEU A 803 17.69 -14.40 -16.96
C LEU A 803 16.76 -13.42 -17.67
N ARG A 804 16.79 -12.13 -17.30
CA ARG A 804 15.96 -11.09 -17.92
C ARG A 804 16.69 -10.42 -19.07
N GLN A 805 17.85 -9.80 -18.85
CA GLN A 805 18.48 -8.94 -19.85
C GLN A 805 19.20 -9.72 -20.96
N GLU A 806 19.88 -10.85 -20.66
CA GLU A 806 20.59 -11.62 -21.68
C GLU A 806 19.71 -12.70 -22.32
N MET A 807 18.89 -13.41 -21.53
CA MET A 807 18.08 -14.51 -22.02
C MET A 807 16.66 -14.12 -22.38
N SER A 808 16.17 -12.92 -21.98
CA SER A 808 14.76 -12.51 -22.15
C SER A 808 13.77 -13.58 -21.68
N GLY A 809 14.13 -14.33 -20.64
CA GLY A 809 13.40 -15.52 -20.21
C GLY A 809 12.39 -15.26 -19.12
N VAL A 810 12.55 -14.15 -18.40
CA VAL A 810 11.71 -13.78 -17.27
C VAL A 810 11.41 -12.29 -17.31
N TYR A 811 10.27 -11.89 -16.78
CA TYR A 811 9.99 -10.48 -16.47
C TYR A 811 10.72 -10.03 -15.20
N GLY A 812 10.74 -10.88 -14.17
CA GLY A 812 11.43 -10.63 -12.91
C GLY A 812 11.97 -11.90 -12.27
N VAL A 813 13.04 -11.74 -11.51
CA VAL A 813 13.65 -12.77 -10.68
C VAL A 813 14.10 -12.15 -9.36
N GLY A 814 13.92 -12.88 -8.26
CA GLY A 814 14.35 -12.45 -6.93
C GLY A 814 15.11 -13.54 -6.20
N ALA A 815 16.07 -13.11 -5.37
CA ALA A 815 16.76 -13.96 -4.43
C ALA A 815 16.64 -13.34 -3.02
N ARG A 816 16.27 -14.15 -2.04
CA ARG A 816 16.09 -13.70 -0.65
C ARG A 816 16.60 -14.75 0.32
N GLY A 817 17.44 -14.34 1.26
CA GLY A 817 17.92 -15.18 2.34
C GLY A 817 17.67 -14.56 3.71
N ALA A 818 17.59 -15.42 4.72
CA ALA A 818 17.50 -15.05 6.12
C ALA A 818 18.26 -16.05 7.00
N ILE A 819 18.84 -15.54 8.08
CA ILE A 819 19.32 -16.35 9.21
C ILE A 819 18.25 -16.28 10.30
N ILE A 820 17.74 -17.41 10.69
CA ILE A 820 16.68 -17.57 11.69
C ILE A 820 17.33 -17.92 13.01
N HIS A 821 16.98 -17.22 14.09
CA HIS A 821 17.48 -17.51 15.43
C HIS A 821 16.61 -18.54 16.15
N TYR A 822 15.31 -18.29 16.17
CA TYR A 822 14.34 -19.07 16.93
C TYR A 822 13.37 -19.85 16.04
N PRO A 823 12.90 -21.03 16.46
CA PRO A 823 13.28 -21.78 17.67
C PRO A 823 14.64 -22.46 17.59
N LYS A 824 15.26 -22.52 16.43
CA LYS A 824 16.57 -23.10 16.16
C LYS A 824 17.34 -22.29 15.14
N GLU A 825 18.63 -22.16 15.35
CA GLU A 825 19.50 -21.44 14.41
C GLU A 825 19.63 -22.19 13.08
N GLU A 826 19.10 -21.59 12.03
CA GLU A 826 19.11 -22.11 10.67
C GLU A 826 19.15 -20.97 9.65
N TYR A 827 19.46 -21.28 8.40
CA TYR A 827 19.26 -20.35 7.28
C TYR A 827 18.18 -20.87 6.35
N ARG A 828 17.52 -19.93 5.68
CA ARG A 828 16.66 -20.16 4.52
C ARG A 828 17.07 -19.20 3.41
N PHE A 829 17.21 -19.72 2.18
CA PHE A 829 17.51 -18.90 1.02
C PHE A 829 16.65 -19.36 -0.14
N THR A 830 15.94 -18.43 -0.78
CA THR A 830 15.04 -18.71 -1.90
C THR A 830 15.46 -17.96 -3.15
N VAL A 831 15.30 -18.60 -4.30
CA VAL A 831 15.33 -17.97 -5.64
C VAL A 831 14.02 -18.25 -6.29
N SER A 832 13.35 -17.22 -6.81
CA SER A 832 12.03 -17.36 -7.45
C SER A 832 11.92 -16.55 -8.73
N PHE A 833 11.23 -17.11 -9.73
CA PHE A 833 10.93 -16.43 -10.98
C PHE A 833 9.73 -17.07 -11.69
N GLY A 834 9.05 -16.28 -12.53
CA GLY A 834 8.02 -16.75 -13.45
C GLY A 834 8.53 -16.78 -14.88
N CYS A 835 8.08 -17.76 -15.68
CA CYS A 835 8.55 -17.93 -17.05
C CYS A 835 7.55 -18.69 -17.94
N ALA A 836 7.90 -18.86 -19.22
CA ALA A 836 7.21 -19.79 -20.10
C ALA A 836 7.49 -21.26 -19.68
N PRO A 837 6.50 -22.15 -19.72
CA PRO A 837 6.65 -23.54 -19.27
C PRO A 837 7.79 -24.29 -19.99
N GLU A 838 7.92 -24.12 -21.29
CA GLU A 838 8.96 -24.74 -22.13
C GLU A 838 10.37 -24.26 -21.78
N ARG A 839 10.50 -23.09 -21.15
CA ARG A 839 11.79 -22.51 -20.74
C ARG A 839 12.18 -22.77 -19.28
N ALA A 840 11.27 -23.33 -18.47
CA ALA A 840 11.51 -23.50 -17.05
C ALA A 840 12.81 -24.25 -16.74
N ASN A 841 13.05 -25.38 -17.40
CA ASN A 841 14.27 -26.18 -17.20
C ASN A 841 15.55 -25.47 -17.65
N GLU A 842 15.49 -24.74 -18.78
CA GLU A 842 16.60 -23.91 -19.29
C GLU A 842 17.01 -22.84 -18.26
N LEU A 843 16.02 -22.12 -17.73
CA LEU A 843 16.23 -21.02 -16.78
C LEU A 843 16.67 -21.52 -15.39
N ILE A 844 16.17 -22.69 -14.96
CA ILE A 844 16.68 -23.36 -13.74
C ILE A 844 18.17 -23.72 -13.94
N ALA A 845 18.54 -24.29 -15.08
CA ALA A 845 19.93 -24.63 -15.37
C ALA A 845 20.84 -23.38 -15.43
N ALA A 846 20.33 -22.27 -16.00
CA ALA A 846 21.04 -20.98 -15.99
C ALA A 846 21.20 -20.43 -14.56
N THR A 847 20.19 -20.57 -13.72
CA THR A 847 20.27 -20.21 -12.29
C THR A 847 21.36 -21.00 -11.58
N TYR A 848 21.46 -22.32 -11.79
CA TYR A 848 22.53 -23.14 -11.19
C TYR A 848 23.91 -22.71 -11.68
N LYS A 849 24.07 -22.45 -12.96
CA LYS A 849 25.33 -21.91 -13.51
C LYS A 849 25.70 -20.56 -12.89
N MET A 850 24.72 -19.70 -12.64
CA MET A 850 24.98 -18.41 -11.97
C MET A 850 25.39 -18.60 -10.51
N ILE A 851 24.77 -19.52 -9.78
CA ILE A 851 25.19 -19.91 -8.42
C ILE A 851 26.64 -20.37 -8.43
N ASP A 852 27.02 -21.27 -9.34
CA ASP A 852 28.40 -21.75 -9.48
C ASP A 852 29.35 -20.63 -9.87
N SER A 853 28.94 -19.71 -10.73
CA SER A 853 29.72 -18.52 -11.09
C SER A 853 30.00 -17.65 -9.86
N VAL A 854 29.02 -17.43 -8.97
CA VAL A 854 29.21 -16.67 -7.73
C VAL A 854 30.14 -17.39 -6.76
N LYS A 855 30.04 -18.72 -6.65
CA LYS A 855 30.97 -19.52 -5.83
C LYS A 855 32.41 -19.41 -6.33
N GLN A 856 32.61 -19.38 -7.63
CA GLN A 856 33.97 -19.33 -8.24
C GLN A 856 34.52 -17.92 -8.29
N PHE A 857 33.72 -16.94 -8.73
CA PHE A 857 34.21 -15.59 -9.06
C PHE A 857 33.71 -14.50 -8.12
N GLY A 858 32.69 -14.75 -7.25
CA GLY A 858 32.10 -13.78 -6.34
C GLY A 858 31.27 -12.73 -7.05
N ALA A 859 31.29 -11.49 -6.51
CA ALA A 859 30.54 -10.36 -7.02
C ALA A 859 31.12 -9.75 -8.29
N GLY A 860 32.44 -9.66 -8.36
CA GLY A 860 33.18 -8.76 -9.27
C GLY A 860 33.11 -7.30 -8.78
N ASP A 861 34.07 -6.49 -9.23
CA ASP A 861 34.26 -5.11 -8.70
C ASP A 861 33.03 -4.20 -8.94
N ILE A 862 32.36 -4.37 -10.08
CA ILE A 862 31.20 -3.54 -10.44
C ILE A 862 30.05 -3.83 -9.48
N ASN A 863 29.67 -5.09 -9.30
CA ASN A 863 28.54 -5.46 -8.46
C ASN A 863 28.85 -5.28 -6.96
N LEU A 864 30.09 -5.49 -6.54
CA LEU A 864 30.52 -5.17 -5.19
C LEU A 864 30.31 -3.68 -4.87
N ARG A 865 30.69 -2.79 -5.80
CA ARG A 865 30.49 -1.35 -5.65
C ARG A 865 28.99 -0.99 -5.64
N LYS A 866 28.16 -1.56 -6.56
CA LYS A 866 26.71 -1.36 -6.57
C LYS A 866 26.09 -1.71 -5.22
N ILE A 867 26.45 -2.86 -4.64
CA ILE A 867 25.91 -3.34 -3.36
C ILE A 867 26.32 -2.40 -2.21
N LYS A 868 27.61 -2.06 -2.11
CA LYS A 868 28.10 -1.15 -1.06
C LYS A 868 27.40 0.19 -1.12
N GLU A 869 27.33 0.82 -2.28
CA GLU A 869 26.68 2.11 -2.46
C GLU A 869 25.20 2.02 -2.11
N THR A 870 24.49 0.99 -2.59
CA THR A 870 23.08 0.77 -2.26
C THR A 870 22.84 0.64 -0.75
N PHE A 871 23.72 -0.09 -0.05
CA PHE A 871 23.61 -0.28 1.40
C PHE A 871 23.86 1.01 2.18
N HIS A 872 24.88 1.77 1.82
CA HIS A 872 25.15 3.08 2.42
C HIS A 872 23.97 4.03 2.21
N ARG A 873 23.49 4.12 0.96
CA ARG A 873 22.36 4.99 0.63
C ARG A 873 21.07 4.61 1.33
N GLN A 874 20.79 3.31 1.48
CA GLN A 874 19.63 2.86 2.24
C GLN A 874 19.79 3.19 3.73
N ARG A 875 21.01 3.00 4.27
CA ARG A 875 21.29 3.29 5.68
C ARG A 875 21.02 4.74 6.07
N GLU A 876 21.38 5.69 5.18
CA GLU A 876 21.09 7.11 5.39
C GLU A 876 19.58 7.36 5.62
N VAL A 877 18.74 6.69 4.84
CA VAL A 877 17.27 6.80 4.95
C VAL A 877 16.75 6.10 6.21
N ASP A 878 17.21 4.87 6.47
CA ASP A 878 16.78 4.03 7.59
C ASP A 878 17.01 4.73 8.94
N LEU A 879 18.15 5.39 9.11
CA LEU A 879 18.48 6.11 10.35
C LEU A 879 17.56 7.31 10.66
N LYS A 880 16.75 7.72 9.68
CA LYS A 880 15.74 8.81 9.78
C LYS A 880 14.30 8.31 9.75
N ASP A 881 14.08 7.01 9.99
CA ASP A 881 12.79 6.34 9.94
C ASP A 881 12.40 5.71 11.28
N ASN A 882 11.21 6.02 11.78
CA ASN A 882 10.71 5.51 13.06
C ASN A 882 10.51 4.00 13.04
N LYS A 883 10.02 3.46 11.92
CA LYS A 883 9.76 2.03 11.76
C LYS A 883 11.07 1.22 11.76
N PHE A 884 12.10 1.75 11.08
CA PHE A 884 13.42 1.14 11.14
C PHE A 884 13.92 1.01 12.58
N TRP A 885 13.87 2.10 13.37
CA TRP A 885 14.33 2.08 14.75
C TRP A 885 13.50 1.16 15.64
N LEU A 886 12.17 1.17 15.51
CA LEU A 886 11.29 0.29 16.27
C LEU A 886 11.66 -1.18 16.03
N ASN A 887 11.82 -1.57 14.75
CA ASN A 887 12.16 -2.94 14.36
C ASN A 887 13.59 -3.30 14.80
N ALA A 888 14.57 -2.43 14.57
CA ALA A 888 15.98 -2.68 14.90
C ALA A 888 16.17 -2.85 16.42
N ILE A 889 15.51 -2.03 17.23
CA ILE A 889 15.58 -2.11 18.69
C ILE A 889 14.88 -3.37 19.16
N SER A 890 13.60 -3.57 18.82
CA SER A 890 12.81 -4.70 19.30
C SER A 890 13.42 -6.05 18.89
N GLN A 891 13.91 -6.17 17.64
CA GLN A 891 14.58 -7.39 17.21
C GLN A 891 15.90 -7.63 17.95
N THR A 892 16.67 -6.56 18.21
CA THR A 892 17.91 -6.68 18.98
C THR A 892 17.67 -7.17 20.40
N TYR A 893 16.55 -6.74 21.02
CA TYR A 893 16.15 -7.25 22.35
C TYR A 893 15.68 -8.72 22.28
N LYS A 894 14.84 -9.05 21.30
CA LYS A 894 14.41 -10.45 21.05
C LYS A 894 15.61 -11.38 20.88
N ASP A 895 16.60 -10.96 20.12
CA ASP A 895 17.80 -11.74 19.79
C ASP A 895 18.89 -11.68 20.87
N LYS A 896 18.71 -10.91 21.94
CA LYS A 896 19.68 -10.70 23.01
C LYS A 896 21.06 -10.25 22.50
N GLN A 897 21.06 -9.40 21.46
CA GLN A 897 22.28 -8.84 20.84
C GLN A 897 22.64 -7.47 21.42
N ASP A 898 23.84 -7.00 21.16
CA ASP A 898 24.27 -5.65 21.55
C ASP A 898 23.61 -4.59 20.66
N LEU A 899 22.90 -3.64 21.27
CA LEU A 899 22.30 -2.50 20.59
C LEU A 899 23.32 -1.62 19.87
N MET A 900 24.56 -1.51 20.41
CA MET A 900 25.62 -0.71 19.81
C MET A 900 26.03 -1.21 18.42
N ASP A 901 25.79 -2.48 18.11
CA ASP A 901 26.03 -3.03 16.78
C ASP A 901 25.16 -2.40 15.67
N ILE A 902 24.06 -1.73 16.07
CA ILE A 902 23.25 -0.97 15.10
C ILE A 902 24.11 0.12 14.46
N LEU A 903 25.04 0.73 15.19
CA LEU A 903 25.93 1.78 14.70
C LEU A 903 27.11 1.26 13.87
N ASN A 904 27.40 -0.04 13.89
CA ASN A 904 28.52 -0.65 13.18
C ASN A 904 28.19 -1.09 11.75
N TYR A 905 27.05 -0.67 11.19
CA TYR A 905 26.59 -1.13 9.88
C TYR A 905 27.53 -0.71 8.75
N ASP A 906 27.90 0.57 8.69
CA ASP A 906 28.75 1.11 7.61
C ASP A 906 30.14 0.48 7.62
N LYS A 907 30.71 0.24 8.80
CA LYS A 907 31.98 -0.48 8.92
C LYS A 907 31.89 -1.91 8.35
N TRP A 908 30.77 -2.58 8.51
CA TRP A 908 30.56 -3.90 7.92
C TRP A 908 30.44 -3.77 6.39
N VAL A 909 29.69 -2.79 5.86
CA VAL A 909 29.54 -2.56 4.41
C VAL A 909 30.91 -2.31 3.78
N ASP A 910 31.74 -1.42 4.36
CA ASP A 910 33.08 -1.11 3.86
C ASP A 910 33.98 -2.32 3.85
N GLY A 911 33.81 -3.21 4.83
CA GLY A 911 34.60 -4.45 4.99
C GLY A 911 34.21 -5.57 4.02
N LEU A 912 33.09 -5.46 3.27
CA LEU A 912 32.68 -6.49 2.31
C LEU A 912 33.70 -6.64 1.19
N THR A 913 34.06 -7.89 0.88
CA THR A 913 35.05 -8.24 -0.15
C THR A 913 34.48 -9.22 -1.15
N ASN A 914 35.10 -9.35 -2.30
CA ASN A 914 34.72 -10.35 -3.30
C ASN A 914 34.81 -11.79 -2.77
N ASP A 915 35.78 -12.09 -1.91
CA ASP A 915 35.96 -13.41 -1.32
C ASP A 915 34.84 -13.74 -0.28
N ASP A 916 34.26 -12.74 0.34
CA ASP A 916 33.07 -12.97 1.19
C ASP A 916 31.95 -13.58 0.38
N PHE A 917 31.64 -13.05 -0.82
CA PHE A 917 30.57 -13.58 -1.65
C PHE A 917 30.85 -15.01 -2.14
N LYS A 918 32.09 -15.36 -2.44
CA LYS A 918 32.46 -16.75 -2.78
C LYS A 918 32.20 -17.69 -1.59
N ARG A 919 32.66 -17.28 -0.42
CA ARG A 919 32.45 -18.01 0.84
C ARG A 919 30.98 -18.20 1.15
N LEU A 920 30.19 -17.11 1.11
CA LEU A 920 28.76 -17.11 1.42
C LEU A 920 27.96 -17.96 0.43
N ALA A 921 28.22 -17.85 -0.88
CA ALA A 921 27.57 -18.69 -1.87
C ALA A 921 27.90 -20.17 -1.69
N THR A 922 29.15 -20.50 -1.34
CA THR A 922 29.58 -21.87 -1.05
C THR A 922 28.87 -22.42 0.20
N GLN A 923 28.76 -21.60 1.25
CA GLN A 923 28.18 -21.98 2.52
C GLN A 923 26.66 -22.17 2.44
N TYR A 924 25.93 -21.27 1.79
CA TYR A 924 24.48 -21.20 1.86
C TYR A 924 23.74 -21.72 0.62
N LEU A 925 24.39 -21.82 -0.53
CA LEU A 925 23.76 -22.32 -1.76
C LEU A 925 24.22 -23.77 -2.04
N ASN A 926 23.94 -24.67 -1.10
CA ASN A 926 24.38 -26.07 -1.17
C ASN A 926 23.50 -26.87 -2.16
N MET A 927 24.06 -27.25 -3.29
CA MET A 927 23.35 -28.01 -4.34
C MET A 927 23.02 -29.46 -3.96
N ASN A 928 23.50 -29.94 -2.81
CA ASN A 928 23.15 -31.26 -2.26
C ASN A 928 22.03 -31.18 -1.18
N ASN A 929 21.57 -29.97 -0.83
CA ASN A 929 20.54 -29.75 0.18
C ASN A 929 19.65 -28.57 -0.17
N TYR A 930 18.64 -28.79 -1.01
CA TYR A 930 17.66 -27.78 -1.39
C TYR A 930 16.34 -28.42 -1.88
N ALA A 931 15.28 -27.67 -1.88
CA ALA A 931 14.01 -28.04 -2.49
C ALA A 931 13.75 -27.22 -3.76
N LYS A 932 13.31 -27.91 -4.82
CA LYS A 932 12.90 -27.32 -6.09
C LYS A 932 11.40 -27.49 -6.26
N PHE A 933 10.70 -26.40 -6.48
CA PHE A 933 9.27 -26.35 -6.76
C PHE A 933 9.03 -25.74 -8.12
N VAL A 934 8.16 -26.35 -8.91
CA VAL A 934 7.76 -25.86 -10.23
C VAL A 934 6.25 -25.94 -10.35
N LEU A 935 5.61 -24.80 -10.58
CA LEU A 935 4.22 -24.75 -11.03
C LEU A 935 4.20 -24.81 -12.55
N MET A 936 3.46 -25.74 -13.10
CA MET A 936 3.25 -25.92 -14.53
C MET A 936 1.74 -25.81 -14.86
N PRO A 937 1.35 -25.37 -16.05
CA PRO A 937 -0.05 -25.41 -16.45
C PRO A 937 -0.61 -26.82 -16.41
N GLU A 938 -1.93 -26.96 -16.29
CA GLU A 938 -2.63 -28.24 -16.40
C GLU A 938 -2.26 -28.91 -17.73
N GLN A 939 -1.95 -30.22 -17.70
CA GLN A 939 -1.75 -30.98 -18.94
C GLN A 939 -3.12 -31.13 -19.62
N GLN A 940 -3.21 -30.67 -20.86
CA GLN A 940 -4.42 -30.78 -21.68
C GLN A 940 -4.65 -32.23 -22.13
#